data_a76f0d504af6a7311b3970aac3c80067
#
_entry.id   a76f0d504af6a7311b3970aac3c80067
#
_cell.length_a   1.000
_cell.length_b   1.000
_cell.length_c   1.000
_cell.angle_alpha   90.00
_cell.angle_beta   90.00
_cell.angle_gamma   90.00
#
_symmetry.space_group_name_H-M   'P 1'
#
loop_
_entity.id
_entity.type
_entity.pdbx_description
1 polymer ?
#
loop_
_entity_poly.entity_id
_entity_poly.type
_entity_poly.pdbx_seq_one_letter_code
_entity_poly.pdbx_strand_id
1 'polypeptide(L)'
;MRKNFFCKLLTFILLTVVGCVTLIRCGGSGNETPEADEFDVSFVLPSRIEAAPEGLIEFVVKDGKAPLQSDVFMMMASDGISFNCNIESVSADKFAVRLYKSATSGTYQVYLKRGQRKKSFGNTTLSIVKAIDFTPDKGTTVWGVVTCDEKGVPDVVVSDGVLVTKTDSKGIYQLPSAKKWNYVFISVPSGYEVPSKGVLPQFHAYLGADASSVERQDFELTYVGDQSKHKMLFLGDMHLANRTNDKSQFAVFTKDFNSYRNNHKSEKIYAMTLGDMTWDIYWYDRSYSFPQYLDEINGQVNDIQIFHTMGNHDNDYMLKGAIGTFGADIDATARYVREIAPTYYSFNIGKVHYVVLDDIDCSKYVGGNRDYVKTFTSEQLEWLENDLSYVDKSTPLILTTHAQIFSPIVGDTYKTAVGSVSQLFDILKGYKVHFVTGHTHVIYNINPTESAKFGAENFYEHNAGSICGSWWWSGKLTPGVYLGTDGSPAGYSIWDINGTDFNWKFKATAWDENYQFRSYDLNKVRFSYDDVPNMSASLKPEFSKYVDAYSGTEKNVVLINIWNWNSNWKLSVTDEKGNELKWTRASAYDPAHIAALSVKRFNGASSKPNFITEKWHHFFKVTAPDADTDLTIKVTDEFGNVYTENMVRPKEFRLDDFKK
;
A
#
# COMPACT_ATOMS: atom_id res chain seq x y z
N MET A 1 -28.34 50.63 15.14
CA MET A 1 -29.68 50.51 14.50
C MET A 1 -29.86 49.03 14.13
N ARG A 2 -30.63 48.28 14.87
CA ARG A 2 -31.99 47.80 14.63
C ARG A 2 -32.09 47.15 13.21
N LYS A 3 -32.59 45.96 12.96
CA LYS A 3 -33.48 44.98 13.66
C LYS A 3 -33.45 43.66 12.79
N ASN A 4 -33.43 42.49 13.37
CA ASN A 4 -34.50 41.48 13.57
C ASN A 4 -35.31 40.95 12.36
N PHE A 5 -35.56 39.64 12.47
CA PHE A 5 -36.72 38.83 12.08
C PHE A 5 -36.41 37.80 10.94
N PHE A 6 -36.77 36.53 10.95
CA PHE A 6 -37.85 35.77 11.59
C PHE A 6 -37.54 34.26 11.65
N CYS A 7 -37.96 33.64 12.73
CA CYS A 7 -38.10 32.21 13.00
C CYS A 7 -39.29 31.62 12.25
N LYS A 8 -39.20 30.41 11.72
CA LYS A 8 -40.38 29.57 11.44
C LYS A 8 -40.24 28.18 12.03
N LEU A 9 -41.02 27.98 13.03
CA LEU A 9 -41.40 26.79 13.76
C LEU A 9 -42.26 25.87 12.87
N LEU A 10 -41.96 24.58 12.83
CA LEU A 10 -42.91 23.56 12.38
C LEU A 10 -43.06 22.52 13.49
N THR A 11 -44.25 22.53 14.06
CA THR A 11 -44.79 21.67 15.10
C THR A 11 -45.17 20.32 14.50
N PHE A 12 -44.71 19.22 15.12
CA PHE A 12 -45.30 17.90 14.90
C PHE A 12 -45.96 17.39 16.18
N ILE A 13 -47.18 16.97 16.03
CA ILE A 13 -48.17 16.60 17.05
C ILE A 13 -47.78 15.25 17.67
N LEU A 14 -47.68 15.19 19.00
CA LEU A 14 -47.58 13.97 19.79
C LEU A 14 -48.95 13.58 20.30
N LEU A 15 -49.47 12.43 19.89
CA LEU A 15 -50.66 11.82 20.47
C LEU A 15 -50.26 11.03 21.73
N THR A 16 -50.64 11.52 22.87
CA THR A 16 -50.59 10.80 24.14
C THR A 16 -51.87 10.04 24.38
N VAL A 17 -51.76 8.72 24.54
CA VAL A 17 -52.83 7.88 25.12
C VAL A 17 -52.53 7.73 26.62
N VAL A 18 -53.38 8.31 27.41
CA VAL A 18 -53.40 8.18 28.88
C VAL A 18 -54.24 6.95 29.24
N GLY A 19 -53.59 5.94 29.81
CA GLY A 19 -54.26 4.82 30.47
C GLY A 19 -54.12 4.96 31.98
N CYS A 20 -55.21 5.29 32.63
CA CYS A 20 -55.29 5.25 34.11
C CYS A 20 -55.17 3.82 34.62
N VAL A 21 -54.23 3.59 35.56
CA VAL A 21 -54.30 2.43 36.45
C VAL A 21 -54.30 2.93 37.88
N THR A 22 -55.34 2.59 38.57
CA THR A 22 -55.66 2.85 39.96
C THR A 22 -54.66 2.12 40.89
N LEU A 23 -54.14 2.89 41.82
CA LEU A 23 -53.38 2.40 42.98
C LEU A 23 -54.33 1.75 43.99
N ILE A 24 -54.12 0.47 44.26
CA ILE A 24 -54.60 -0.16 45.48
C ILE A 24 -53.36 -0.42 46.35
N ARG A 25 -53.34 0.25 47.49
CA ARG A 25 -52.34 0.08 48.54
C ARG A 25 -52.86 -0.99 49.51
N CYS A 26 -52.13 -2.10 49.62
CA CYS A 26 -52.22 -3.00 50.78
C CYS A 26 -50.83 -3.18 51.35
N GLY A 27 -50.63 -2.82 52.59
CA GLY A 27 -49.39 -3.01 53.32
C GLY A 27 -49.20 -4.46 53.72
N GLY A 28 -47.97 -4.90 53.65
CA GLY A 28 -47.48 -6.15 54.20
C GLY A 28 -45.98 -6.02 54.28
N SER A 29 -45.43 -5.95 55.51
CA SER A 29 -44.01 -5.99 55.81
C SER A 29 -43.51 -7.42 55.54
N GLY A 30 -42.78 -7.60 54.45
CA GLY A 30 -41.93 -8.77 54.23
C GLY A 30 -40.56 -8.30 53.79
N ASN A 31 -39.54 -8.66 54.52
CA ASN A 31 -38.11 -8.54 54.11
C ASN A 31 -37.92 -9.41 52.87
N GLU A 32 -38.08 -8.88 51.65
CA GLU A 32 -37.56 -9.51 50.47
C GLU A 32 -36.07 -9.13 50.36
N THR A 33 -35.22 -10.10 50.63
CA THR A 33 -33.83 -10.13 50.18
C THR A 33 -33.87 -9.90 48.66
N PRO A 34 -33.00 -9.03 48.09
CA PRO A 34 -32.91 -8.93 46.62
C PRO A 34 -32.60 -10.29 46.08
N GLU A 35 -33.46 -10.83 45.19
CA GLU A 35 -33.14 -12.02 44.41
C GLU A 35 -31.79 -11.74 43.72
N ALA A 36 -30.79 -12.55 44.07
CA ALA A 36 -29.49 -12.59 43.43
C ALA A 36 -29.71 -12.73 41.93
N ASP A 37 -29.01 -11.91 41.14
CA ASP A 37 -29.11 -11.91 39.68
C ASP A 37 -28.86 -13.33 39.16
N GLU A 38 -29.92 -14.07 38.81
CA GLU A 38 -29.91 -15.49 38.43
C GLU A 38 -29.01 -15.81 37.22
N PHE A 39 -28.37 -14.80 36.61
CA PHE A 39 -27.47 -14.92 35.47
C PHE A 39 -26.00 -14.57 35.85
N ASP A 40 -25.57 -15.06 37.00
CA ASP A 40 -24.22 -14.88 37.50
C ASP A 40 -23.29 -15.97 36.95
N VAL A 41 -22.73 -15.74 35.74
CA VAL A 41 -21.77 -16.61 35.05
C VAL A 41 -20.46 -15.88 34.89
N SER A 42 -19.33 -16.55 35.15
CA SER A 42 -17.99 -16.02 34.97
C SER A 42 -17.03 -17.08 34.45
N PHE A 43 -16.29 -16.82 33.39
CA PHE A 43 -15.29 -17.72 32.85
C PHE A 43 -14.15 -16.96 32.18
N VAL A 44 -13.06 -17.65 31.87
CA VAL A 44 -11.94 -17.12 31.09
C VAL A 44 -12.30 -17.22 29.63
N LEU A 45 -12.45 -16.07 28.94
CA LEU A 45 -12.56 -16.02 27.50
C LEU A 45 -11.14 -15.83 26.93
N PRO A 46 -10.57 -16.81 26.18
CA PRO A 46 -9.30 -16.62 25.49
C PRO A 46 -9.41 -15.52 24.45
N SER A 47 -8.34 -14.75 24.24
CA SER A 47 -8.27 -13.76 23.16
C SER A 47 -8.34 -14.42 21.77
N ARG A 48 -7.96 -15.70 21.69
CA ARG A 48 -8.03 -16.55 20.50
C ARG A 48 -8.55 -17.93 20.84
N ILE A 49 -9.38 -18.47 19.96
CA ILE A 49 -9.92 -19.84 20.00
C ILE A 49 -9.57 -20.51 18.68
N GLU A 50 -8.98 -21.70 18.77
CA GLU A 50 -8.73 -22.57 17.63
C GLU A 50 -9.61 -23.82 17.77
N ALA A 51 -10.39 -24.11 16.74
CA ALA A 51 -11.27 -25.27 16.76
C ALA A 51 -11.53 -25.80 15.34
N ALA A 52 -11.66 -27.13 15.22
CA ALA A 52 -12.17 -27.73 14.01
C ALA A 52 -13.69 -27.42 13.87
N PRO A 53 -14.26 -27.46 12.66
CA PRO A 53 -15.71 -27.46 12.50
C PRO A 53 -16.36 -28.53 13.38
N GLU A 54 -17.41 -28.17 14.11
CA GLU A 54 -18.08 -29.04 15.08
C GLU A 54 -17.18 -29.55 16.25
N GLY A 55 -15.98 -28.99 16.39
CA GLY A 55 -15.06 -29.29 17.49
C GLY A 55 -15.58 -28.80 18.84
N LEU A 56 -15.07 -29.38 19.91
CA LEU A 56 -15.35 -28.97 21.29
C LEU A 56 -14.34 -27.94 21.75
N ILE A 57 -14.82 -26.83 22.33
CA ILE A 57 -14.02 -25.77 22.93
C ILE A 57 -14.27 -25.80 24.44
N GLU A 58 -13.22 -25.96 25.24
CA GLU A 58 -13.31 -25.92 26.69
C GLU A 58 -13.01 -24.52 27.24
N PHE A 59 -13.81 -24.07 28.20
CA PHE A 59 -13.63 -22.81 28.92
C PHE A 59 -13.47 -23.04 30.40
N VAL A 60 -12.56 -22.33 31.05
CA VAL A 60 -12.33 -22.39 32.49
C VAL A 60 -13.32 -21.49 33.21
N VAL A 61 -14.08 -22.04 34.13
CA VAL A 61 -15.02 -21.28 34.98
C VAL A 61 -14.26 -20.53 36.08
N LYS A 62 -14.66 -19.29 36.34
CA LYS A 62 -14.15 -18.48 37.45
C LYS A 62 -15.14 -18.47 38.60
N ASP A 63 -14.62 -18.50 39.82
CA ASP A 63 -15.38 -18.35 41.07
C ASP A 63 -16.55 -19.32 41.22
N GLY A 64 -16.48 -20.48 40.58
CA GLY A 64 -17.55 -21.51 40.59
C GLY A 64 -18.84 -21.08 39.88
N LYS A 65 -18.81 -19.98 39.11
CA LYS A 65 -19.98 -19.40 38.43
C LYS A 65 -20.16 -19.97 37.01
N ALA A 66 -20.45 -21.26 36.95
CA ALA A 66 -20.63 -22.00 35.71
C ALA A 66 -21.93 -21.62 34.97
N PRO A 67 -21.97 -21.70 33.62
CA PRO A 67 -23.23 -21.63 32.88
C PRO A 67 -24.13 -22.80 33.15
N LEU A 68 -25.39 -22.68 32.78
CA LEU A 68 -26.30 -23.85 32.69
C LEU A 68 -26.07 -24.56 31.35
N GLN A 69 -26.28 -25.88 31.32
CA GLN A 69 -26.20 -26.62 30.05
C GLN A 69 -27.27 -26.17 29.03
N SER A 70 -28.36 -25.59 29.53
CA SER A 70 -29.42 -25.00 28.69
C SER A 70 -29.10 -23.59 28.16
N ASP A 71 -27.99 -22.98 28.61
CA ASP A 71 -27.55 -21.68 28.07
C ASP A 71 -27.02 -21.85 26.64
N VAL A 72 -27.10 -20.79 25.85
CA VAL A 72 -26.59 -20.77 24.48
C VAL A 72 -25.36 -19.88 24.41
N PHE A 73 -24.24 -20.45 24.00
CA PHE A 73 -23.03 -19.69 23.70
C PHE A 73 -23.16 -19.09 22.29
N MET A 74 -23.19 -17.79 22.19
CA MET A 74 -23.35 -17.08 20.91
C MET A 74 -22.12 -16.28 20.56
N MET A 75 -21.65 -16.42 19.34
CA MET A 75 -20.58 -15.63 18.74
C MET A 75 -21.19 -14.72 17.67
N MET A 76 -20.88 -13.41 17.69
CA MET A 76 -21.42 -12.42 16.77
C MET A 76 -20.28 -11.57 16.19
N ALA A 77 -20.17 -11.57 14.86
CA ALA A 77 -19.23 -10.74 14.13
C ALA A 77 -19.72 -9.27 14.04
N SER A 78 -18.81 -8.36 13.68
CA SER A 78 -19.10 -6.92 13.58
C SER A 78 -20.14 -6.57 12.51
N ASP A 79 -20.27 -7.40 11.48
CA ASP A 79 -21.28 -7.28 10.41
C ASP A 79 -22.69 -7.79 10.83
N GLY A 80 -22.82 -8.27 12.08
CA GLY A 80 -24.06 -8.80 12.63
C GLY A 80 -24.33 -10.29 12.36
N ILE A 81 -23.48 -10.95 11.59
CA ILE A 81 -23.54 -12.41 11.42
C ILE A 81 -23.28 -13.07 12.77
N SER A 82 -24.13 -13.99 13.18
CA SER A 82 -24.00 -14.68 14.44
C SER A 82 -24.33 -16.16 14.33
N PHE A 83 -23.68 -16.96 15.14
CA PHE A 83 -24.03 -18.38 15.30
C PHE A 83 -24.14 -18.75 16.77
N ASN A 84 -25.02 -19.71 17.04
CA ASN A 84 -25.26 -20.24 18.36
C ASN A 84 -24.59 -21.60 18.50
N CYS A 85 -23.86 -21.78 19.57
CA CYS A 85 -23.17 -23.02 19.92
C CYS A 85 -23.83 -23.64 21.15
N ASN A 86 -24.03 -24.94 21.12
CA ASN A 86 -24.58 -25.66 22.26
C ASN A 86 -23.51 -25.91 23.34
N ILE A 87 -23.90 -25.78 24.59
CA ILE A 87 -23.05 -26.22 25.71
C ILE A 87 -23.25 -27.73 25.88
N GLU A 88 -22.18 -28.47 25.65
CA GLU A 88 -22.19 -29.94 25.67
C GLU A 88 -22.01 -30.53 27.09
N SER A 89 -21.18 -29.87 27.90
CA SER A 89 -20.90 -30.28 29.27
C SER A 89 -20.61 -29.10 30.18
N VAL A 90 -20.97 -29.23 31.44
CA VAL A 90 -20.71 -28.22 32.49
C VAL A 90 -20.24 -28.93 33.76
N SER A 91 -19.17 -28.40 34.36
CA SER A 91 -18.69 -28.75 35.70
C SER A 91 -18.44 -27.47 36.51
N ALA A 92 -18.01 -27.57 37.75
CA ALA A 92 -17.74 -26.42 38.60
C ALA A 92 -16.52 -25.61 38.15
N ASP A 93 -15.59 -26.21 37.42
CA ASP A 93 -14.30 -25.65 37.00
C ASP A 93 -14.21 -25.39 35.49
N LYS A 94 -15.04 -26.07 34.69
CA LYS A 94 -15.02 -25.92 33.22
C LYS A 94 -16.37 -26.22 32.58
N PHE A 95 -16.54 -25.73 31.35
CA PHE A 95 -17.63 -26.14 30.46
C PHE A 95 -17.11 -26.27 29.02
N ALA A 96 -17.77 -27.10 28.22
CA ALA A 96 -17.42 -27.31 26.83
C ALA A 96 -18.55 -26.89 25.90
N VAL A 97 -18.19 -26.24 24.80
CA VAL A 97 -19.11 -25.74 23.77
C VAL A 97 -18.77 -26.42 22.45
N ARG A 98 -19.80 -26.93 21.76
CA ARG A 98 -19.63 -27.44 20.39
C ARG A 98 -19.74 -26.32 19.39
N LEU A 99 -18.68 -26.11 18.63
CA LEU A 99 -18.63 -25.07 17.60
C LEU A 99 -19.69 -25.35 16.51
N TYR A 100 -20.35 -24.30 16.07
CA TYR A 100 -21.35 -24.43 15.00
C TYR A 100 -20.68 -24.83 13.68
N LYS A 101 -21.30 -25.78 12.93
CA LYS A 101 -20.72 -26.40 11.72
C LYS A 101 -20.34 -25.42 10.60
N SER A 102 -21.03 -24.29 10.52
CA SER A 102 -20.78 -23.23 9.52
C SER A 102 -20.07 -22.02 10.13
N ALA A 103 -19.43 -22.17 11.30
CA ALA A 103 -18.60 -21.12 11.86
C ALA A 103 -17.40 -20.85 10.93
N THR A 104 -17.05 -19.59 10.76
CA THR A 104 -15.91 -19.14 9.95
C THR A 104 -14.86 -18.48 10.82
N SER A 105 -13.62 -18.45 10.37
CA SER A 105 -12.56 -17.69 11.05
C SER A 105 -12.90 -16.21 11.04
N GLY A 106 -12.62 -15.52 12.16
CA GLY A 106 -12.91 -14.09 12.30
C GLY A 106 -12.91 -13.63 13.76
N THR A 107 -13.12 -12.32 13.98
CA THR A 107 -13.27 -11.75 15.32
C THR A 107 -14.74 -11.67 15.70
N TYR A 108 -15.05 -12.19 16.87
CA TYR A 108 -16.41 -12.32 17.37
C TYR A 108 -16.55 -11.75 18.78
N GLN A 109 -17.65 -11.06 19.01
CA GLN A 109 -18.09 -10.75 20.35
C GLN A 109 -18.85 -11.94 20.92
N VAL A 110 -18.45 -12.40 22.10
CA VAL A 110 -19.00 -13.59 22.75
C VAL A 110 -20.08 -13.22 23.73
N TYR A 111 -21.18 -13.95 23.68
CA TYR A 111 -22.30 -13.83 24.60
C TYR A 111 -22.77 -15.18 25.12
N LEU A 112 -23.33 -15.19 26.32
CA LEU A 112 -24.23 -16.24 26.79
C LEU A 112 -25.66 -15.76 26.78
N LYS A 113 -26.59 -16.61 26.32
CA LYS A 113 -28.03 -16.37 26.34
C LYS A 113 -28.72 -17.38 27.27
N ARG A 114 -29.58 -16.89 28.14
CA ARG A 114 -30.47 -17.68 29.00
C ARG A 114 -31.90 -17.17 28.82
N GLY A 115 -32.69 -17.89 28.07
CA GLY A 115 -34.01 -17.41 27.64
C GLY A 115 -33.91 -16.10 26.85
N GLN A 116 -34.52 -15.02 27.35
CA GLN A 116 -34.47 -13.68 26.73
C GLN A 116 -33.29 -12.84 27.22
N ARG A 117 -32.55 -13.29 28.24
CA ARG A 117 -31.39 -12.54 28.78
C ARG A 117 -30.14 -12.84 27.99
N LYS A 118 -29.27 -11.84 27.85
CA LYS A 118 -27.99 -11.92 27.14
C LYS A 118 -26.90 -11.20 27.90
N LYS A 119 -25.79 -11.87 28.20
CA LYS A 119 -24.62 -11.32 28.90
C LYS A 119 -23.40 -11.37 27.95
N SER A 120 -22.67 -10.26 27.83
CA SER A 120 -21.45 -10.18 27.03
C SER A 120 -20.21 -10.57 27.85
N PHE A 121 -19.24 -11.26 27.21
CA PHE A 121 -17.98 -11.68 27.82
C PHE A 121 -16.75 -11.07 27.14
N GLY A 122 -16.91 -10.27 26.10
CA GLY A 122 -15.83 -9.63 25.37
C GLY A 122 -15.62 -10.24 23.98
N ASN A 123 -14.49 -9.90 23.36
CA ASN A 123 -14.14 -10.34 22.02
C ASN A 123 -13.13 -11.46 22.04
N THR A 124 -13.22 -12.35 21.06
CA THR A 124 -12.22 -13.39 20.76
C THR A 124 -12.02 -13.53 19.26
N THR A 125 -10.86 -13.97 18.85
CA THR A 125 -10.60 -14.37 17.45
C THR A 125 -10.80 -15.88 17.33
N LEU A 126 -11.71 -16.33 16.49
CA LEU A 126 -11.90 -17.72 16.15
C LEU A 126 -11.06 -18.06 14.90
N SER A 127 -10.24 -19.11 15.00
CA SER A 127 -9.57 -19.76 13.88
C SER A 127 -10.16 -21.13 13.64
N ILE A 128 -10.77 -21.33 12.47
CA ILE A 128 -11.22 -22.65 12.05
C ILE A 128 -10.03 -23.42 11.50
N VAL A 129 -9.72 -24.56 12.11
CA VAL A 129 -8.58 -25.40 11.75
C VAL A 129 -9.07 -26.83 11.52
N LYS A 130 -8.50 -27.52 10.53
CA LYS A 130 -8.78 -28.95 10.35
C LYS A 130 -8.17 -29.75 11.51
N ALA A 131 -8.87 -30.75 11.98
CA ALA A 131 -8.31 -31.70 12.96
C ALA A 131 -7.12 -32.42 12.31
N ILE A 132 -5.97 -32.36 12.96
CA ILE A 132 -4.74 -33.04 12.54
C ILE A 132 -4.20 -33.79 13.78
N ASP A 133 -3.85 -35.04 13.60
CA ASP A 133 -3.12 -35.82 14.63
C ASP A 133 -1.63 -35.44 14.58
N PHE A 134 -1.33 -34.29 15.20
CA PHE A 134 0.01 -33.74 15.29
C PHE A 134 0.21 -33.00 16.61
N THR A 135 1.33 -33.26 17.26
CA THR A 135 1.76 -32.53 18.46
C THR A 135 3.04 -31.77 18.11
N PRO A 136 3.05 -30.45 18.27
CA PRO A 136 4.25 -29.66 18.01
C PRO A 136 5.43 -30.08 18.89
N ASP A 137 6.64 -29.96 18.37
CA ASP A 137 7.87 -30.21 19.11
C ASP A 137 7.99 -29.24 20.29
N LYS A 138 8.71 -29.68 21.32
CA LYS A 138 8.95 -28.87 22.51
C LYS A 138 9.68 -27.58 22.13
N GLY A 139 9.12 -26.44 22.50
CA GLY A 139 9.66 -25.11 22.22
C GLY A 139 9.01 -24.42 21.00
N THR A 140 8.20 -25.13 20.21
CA THR A 140 7.39 -24.54 19.17
C THR A 140 6.32 -23.63 19.77
N THR A 141 6.20 -22.41 19.27
CA THR A 141 5.17 -21.43 19.67
C THR A 141 4.24 -21.06 18.52
N VAL A 142 4.67 -21.27 17.26
CA VAL A 142 3.84 -21.12 16.07
C VAL A 142 4.03 -22.34 15.16
N TRP A 143 2.93 -22.91 14.72
CA TRP A 143 2.93 -24.03 13.78
C TRP A 143 1.69 -23.98 12.90
N GLY A 144 1.66 -24.79 11.86
CA GLY A 144 0.47 -24.91 11.02
C GLY A 144 0.70 -25.81 9.83
N VAL A 145 -0.27 -25.84 8.93
CA VAL A 145 -0.24 -26.65 7.73
C VAL A 145 -0.51 -25.78 6.52
N VAL A 146 0.30 -25.96 5.49
CA VAL A 146 0.06 -25.39 4.16
C VAL A 146 -0.56 -26.46 3.28
N THR A 147 -1.74 -26.22 2.74
CA THR A 147 -2.49 -27.19 1.93
C THR A 147 -2.90 -26.65 0.57
N CYS A 148 -3.03 -27.56 -0.41
CA CYS A 148 -3.71 -27.33 -1.68
C CYS A 148 -4.60 -28.54 -1.97
N ASP A 149 -5.89 -28.32 -2.27
CA ASP A 149 -6.87 -29.40 -2.49
C ASP A 149 -6.82 -30.45 -1.35
N GLU A 150 -6.79 -29.98 -0.10
CA GLU A 150 -6.74 -30.77 1.12
C GLU A 150 -5.44 -31.58 1.35
N LYS A 151 -4.47 -31.49 0.47
CA LYS A 151 -3.16 -32.15 0.58
C LYS A 151 -2.11 -31.17 1.08
N GLY A 152 -1.23 -31.64 1.96
CA GLY A 152 -0.10 -30.84 2.42
C GLY A 152 0.85 -30.50 1.29
N VAL A 153 1.31 -29.25 1.24
CA VAL A 153 2.29 -28.77 0.24
C VAL A 153 3.66 -28.70 0.92
N PRO A 154 4.62 -29.52 0.50
CA PRO A 154 5.97 -29.52 1.07
C PRO A 154 6.81 -28.33 0.56
N ASP A 155 7.93 -28.09 1.26
CA ASP A 155 8.96 -27.10 0.87
C ASP A 155 8.48 -25.66 0.74
N VAL A 156 7.31 -25.31 1.29
CA VAL A 156 6.85 -23.92 1.37
C VAL A 156 7.63 -23.21 2.47
N VAL A 157 8.31 -22.11 2.12
CA VAL A 157 9.06 -21.29 3.08
C VAL A 157 8.07 -20.53 3.96
N VAL A 158 8.31 -20.53 5.27
CA VAL A 158 7.47 -19.89 6.29
C VAL A 158 8.35 -19.06 7.21
N SER A 159 7.89 -17.86 7.58
CA SER A 159 8.65 -16.96 8.45
C SER A 159 7.73 -16.16 9.38
N ASP A 160 8.27 -15.75 10.54
CA ASP A 160 7.68 -14.76 11.45
C ASP A 160 8.34 -13.38 11.35
N GLY A 161 9.16 -13.18 10.30
CA GLY A 161 9.96 -11.97 10.10
C GLY A 161 11.33 -12.00 10.81
N VAL A 162 11.61 -13.02 11.60
CA VAL A 162 12.91 -13.24 12.28
C VAL A 162 13.46 -14.62 11.89
N LEU A 163 12.67 -15.64 12.12
CA LEU A 163 13.00 -17.02 11.82
C LEU A 163 12.44 -17.43 10.46
N VAL A 164 13.15 -18.30 9.79
CA VAL A 164 12.72 -18.90 8.51
C VAL A 164 12.78 -20.42 8.60
N THR A 165 11.74 -21.10 8.16
CA THR A 165 11.63 -22.58 8.11
C THR A 165 10.94 -23.01 6.82
N LYS A 166 10.75 -24.30 6.63
CA LYS A 166 9.95 -24.87 5.53
C LYS A 166 8.96 -25.88 6.02
N THR A 167 7.90 -26.08 5.26
CA THR A 167 6.97 -27.19 5.47
C THR A 167 7.63 -28.55 5.16
N ASP A 168 7.26 -29.55 5.94
CA ASP A 168 7.65 -30.96 5.73
C ASP A 168 6.84 -31.63 4.60
N SER A 169 7.04 -32.94 4.40
CA SER A 169 6.34 -33.74 3.38
C SER A 169 4.81 -33.80 3.57
N LYS A 170 4.29 -33.40 4.73
CA LYS A 170 2.86 -33.31 5.04
C LYS A 170 2.34 -31.87 4.99
N GLY A 171 3.19 -30.92 4.62
CA GLY A 171 2.87 -29.51 4.61
C GLY A 171 2.93 -28.84 5.99
N ILE A 172 3.47 -29.48 7.02
CA ILE A 172 3.53 -28.98 8.39
C ILE A 172 4.79 -28.14 8.57
N TYR A 173 4.66 -26.97 9.20
CA TYR A 173 5.77 -26.14 9.65
C TYR A 173 5.73 -25.88 11.15
N GLN A 174 6.87 -25.58 11.74
CA GLN A 174 7.03 -25.24 13.15
C GLN A 174 8.07 -24.14 13.33
N LEU A 175 7.79 -23.17 14.20
CA LEU A 175 8.67 -22.06 14.55
C LEU A 175 8.70 -21.86 16.06
N PRO A 176 9.87 -21.74 16.70
CA PRO A 176 10.03 -21.28 18.07
C PRO A 176 10.01 -19.74 18.12
N SER A 177 8.93 -19.15 17.61
CA SER A 177 8.76 -17.71 17.43
C SER A 177 8.60 -16.98 18.75
N ALA A 178 9.31 -15.83 18.90
CA ALA A 178 9.06 -14.87 19.96
C ALA A 178 7.88 -13.92 19.65
N LYS A 179 7.23 -14.09 18.49
CA LYS A 179 6.11 -13.28 18.00
C LYS A 179 6.38 -11.77 18.02
N LYS A 180 7.64 -11.40 17.75
CA LYS A 180 8.11 -10.00 17.82
C LYS A 180 7.30 -9.07 16.91
N TRP A 181 7.07 -9.49 15.67
CA TRP A 181 6.33 -8.73 14.66
C TRP A 181 4.82 -9.00 14.64
N ASN A 182 4.33 -9.88 15.54
CA ASN A 182 2.92 -10.30 15.62
C ASN A 182 2.36 -10.89 14.32
N TYR A 183 3.18 -11.48 13.47
CA TYR A 183 2.73 -12.18 12.26
C TYR A 183 3.52 -13.45 11.98
N VAL A 184 2.94 -14.29 11.15
CA VAL A 184 3.59 -15.37 10.42
C VAL A 184 3.10 -15.34 8.99
N PHE A 185 3.97 -15.63 8.03
CA PHE A 185 3.64 -15.64 6.61
C PHE A 185 4.29 -16.80 5.88
N ILE A 186 3.72 -17.14 4.72
CA ILE A 186 4.32 -18.07 3.76
C ILE A 186 4.90 -17.29 2.57
N SER A 187 6.08 -17.66 2.10
CA SER A 187 6.57 -17.28 0.78
C SER A 187 5.80 -18.09 -0.25
N VAL A 188 4.74 -17.52 -0.83
CA VAL A 188 3.85 -18.24 -1.76
C VAL A 188 4.69 -18.89 -2.86
N PRO A 189 4.63 -20.21 -3.05
CA PRO A 189 5.44 -20.89 -4.05
C PRO A 189 4.94 -20.65 -5.48
N SER A 190 5.83 -20.69 -6.44
CA SER A 190 5.49 -20.60 -7.86
C SER A 190 4.48 -21.67 -8.29
N GLY A 191 3.53 -21.30 -9.13
CA GLY A 191 2.42 -22.17 -9.56
C GLY A 191 1.19 -22.12 -8.67
N TYR A 192 1.25 -21.35 -7.56
CA TYR A 192 0.16 -21.23 -6.61
C TYR A 192 -0.25 -19.78 -6.36
N GLU A 193 -1.47 -19.62 -5.93
CA GLU A 193 -2.02 -18.39 -5.34
C GLU A 193 -2.64 -18.68 -3.98
N VAL A 194 -2.80 -17.65 -3.16
CA VAL A 194 -3.54 -17.71 -1.90
C VAL A 194 -4.95 -17.15 -2.10
N PRO A 195 -5.93 -17.45 -1.23
CA PRO A 195 -7.21 -16.75 -1.22
C PRO A 195 -7.01 -15.24 -1.06
N SER A 196 -7.98 -14.45 -1.54
CA SER A 196 -7.96 -13.00 -1.41
C SER A 196 -9.12 -12.48 -0.59
N LYS A 197 -8.87 -11.47 0.24
CA LYS A 197 -9.90 -10.66 0.88
C LYS A 197 -9.91 -9.28 0.22
N GLY A 198 -10.83 -9.08 -0.71
CA GLY A 198 -10.75 -7.95 -1.64
C GLY A 198 -9.45 -8.05 -2.46
N VAL A 199 -8.64 -7.00 -2.47
CA VAL A 199 -7.35 -6.98 -3.17
C VAL A 199 -6.20 -7.63 -2.37
N LEU A 200 -6.40 -7.91 -1.07
CA LEU A 200 -5.35 -8.42 -0.18
C LEU A 200 -5.18 -9.94 -0.30
N PRO A 201 -4.04 -10.45 -0.77
CA PRO A 201 -3.72 -11.88 -0.74
C PRO A 201 -3.49 -12.35 0.71
N GLN A 202 -4.08 -13.50 1.08
CA GLN A 202 -4.08 -14.03 2.44
C GLN A 202 -2.90 -14.99 2.67
N PHE A 203 -1.68 -14.51 2.51
CA PHE A 203 -0.45 -15.29 2.70
C PHE A 203 0.14 -15.17 4.10
N HIS A 204 -0.47 -14.38 4.98
CA HIS A 204 0.01 -14.14 6.34
C HIS A 204 -1.14 -14.19 7.35
N ALA A 205 -0.78 -14.37 8.62
CA ALA A 205 -1.72 -14.35 9.73
C ALA A 205 -1.16 -13.53 10.89
N TYR A 206 -2.04 -12.79 11.57
CA TYR A 206 -1.68 -12.03 12.76
C TYR A 206 -1.60 -12.96 13.96
N LEU A 207 -0.54 -12.84 14.77
CA LEU A 207 -0.30 -13.63 15.98
C LEU A 207 -0.70 -12.86 17.24
N GLY A 208 -1.10 -13.60 18.27
CA GLY A 208 -1.31 -13.03 19.59
C GLY A 208 -0.02 -12.53 20.24
N ALA A 209 -0.16 -11.60 21.19
CA ALA A 209 0.99 -10.98 21.87
C ALA A 209 1.70 -11.89 22.89
N ASP A 210 1.11 -13.02 23.28
CA ASP A 210 1.72 -13.95 24.23
C ASP A 210 2.74 -14.85 23.52
N ALA A 211 4.01 -14.52 23.69
CA ALA A 211 5.12 -15.28 23.11
C ALA A 211 5.22 -16.73 23.60
N SER A 212 4.63 -17.07 24.74
CA SER A 212 4.66 -18.42 25.33
C SER A 212 3.53 -19.32 24.87
N SER A 213 2.44 -18.74 24.33
CA SER A 213 1.31 -19.51 23.83
C SER A 213 1.67 -20.24 22.52
N VAL A 214 1.17 -21.46 22.35
CA VAL A 214 1.30 -22.19 21.08
C VAL A 214 0.12 -21.85 20.21
N GLU A 215 0.40 -21.29 19.01
CA GLU A 215 -0.63 -20.92 18.05
C GLU A 215 -0.49 -21.73 16.75
N ARG A 216 -1.62 -22.15 16.21
CA ARG A 216 -1.72 -22.80 14.92
C ARG A 216 -2.21 -21.80 13.87
N GLN A 217 -1.49 -21.71 12.74
CA GLN A 217 -1.84 -20.87 11.59
C GLN A 217 -1.74 -21.71 10.33
N ASP A 218 -2.89 -22.07 9.76
CA ASP A 218 -2.95 -22.84 8.52
C ASP A 218 -3.07 -21.88 7.32
N PHE A 219 -2.47 -22.28 6.19
CA PHE A 219 -2.58 -21.56 4.92
C PHE A 219 -3.12 -22.49 3.84
N GLU A 220 -3.99 -21.93 3.00
CA GLU A 220 -4.56 -22.62 1.85
C GLU A 220 -3.97 -22.04 0.56
N LEU A 221 -3.56 -22.91 -0.34
CA LEU A 221 -3.06 -22.58 -1.65
C LEU A 221 -4.02 -23.10 -2.73
N THR A 222 -4.11 -22.37 -3.83
CA THR A 222 -4.78 -22.80 -5.04
C THR A 222 -3.74 -22.99 -6.13
N TYR A 223 -3.67 -24.16 -6.73
CA TYR A 223 -2.78 -24.40 -7.86
C TYR A 223 -3.31 -23.70 -9.12
N VAL A 224 -2.53 -22.79 -9.68
CA VAL A 224 -2.89 -21.99 -10.86
C VAL A 224 -2.03 -22.31 -12.10
N GLY A 225 -1.13 -23.27 -11.96
CA GLY A 225 -0.27 -23.74 -13.05
C GLY A 225 0.87 -22.78 -13.40
N ASP A 226 1.34 -22.81 -14.63
CA ASP A 226 2.48 -22.02 -15.06
C ASP A 226 2.22 -20.51 -14.97
N GLN A 227 3.08 -19.81 -14.26
CA GLN A 227 3.10 -18.36 -14.10
C GLN A 227 4.33 -17.71 -14.73
N SER A 228 5.09 -18.45 -15.58
CA SER A 228 6.31 -17.93 -16.21
C SER A 228 6.06 -16.71 -17.08
N LYS A 229 4.83 -16.57 -17.60
CA LYS A 229 4.37 -15.36 -18.28
C LYS A 229 3.33 -14.67 -17.42
N HIS A 230 3.66 -13.49 -16.94
CA HIS A 230 2.73 -12.67 -16.17
C HIS A 230 3.07 -11.19 -16.31
N LYS A 231 2.12 -10.35 -15.90
CA LYS A 231 2.35 -8.92 -15.73
C LYS A 231 2.39 -8.58 -14.24
N MET A 232 3.33 -7.71 -13.88
CA MET A 232 3.35 -7.08 -12.57
C MET A 232 3.14 -5.57 -12.74
N LEU A 233 2.14 -5.02 -12.03
CA LEU A 233 1.80 -3.60 -12.07
C LEU A 233 2.28 -2.95 -10.77
N PHE A 234 3.16 -1.94 -10.86
CA PHE A 234 3.69 -1.25 -9.68
C PHE A 234 2.96 0.08 -9.47
N LEU A 235 2.40 0.24 -8.27
CA LEU A 235 1.46 1.27 -7.87
C LEU A 235 2.09 2.14 -6.78
N GLY A 236 2.75 3.25 -7.14
CA GLY A 236 3.45 4.11 -6.18
C GLY A 236 2.55 5.22 -5.60
N ASP A 237 2.74 5.54 -4.34
CA ASP A 237 2.40 6.82 -3.70
C ASP A 237 0.96 7.29 -3.98
N MET A 238 -0.02 6.59 -3.45
CA MET A 238 -1.44 6.94 -3.63
C MET A 238 -1.85 8.12 -2.75
N HIS A 239 -1.31 8.24 -1.55
CA HIS A 239 -1.60 9.33 -0.59
C HIS A 239 -3.09 9.65 -0.45
N LEU A 240 -3.93 8.62 -0.30
CA LEU A 240 -5.34 8.81 -0.04
C LEU A 240 -5.57 9.33 1.39
N ALA A 241 -6.33 10.40 1.52
CA ALA A 241 -6.50 11.11 2.79
C ALA A 241 -7.82 11.90 2.89
N ASN A 242 -8.75 11.69 1.96
CA ASN A 242 -9.98 12.47 1.84
C ASN A 242 -9.72 13.99 1.78
N ARG A 243 -8.78 14.40 0.95
CA ARG A 243 -8.38 15.79 0.73
C ARG A 243 -8.03 16.04 -0.75
N THR A 244 -7.92 17.30 -1.16
CA THR A 244 -7.49 17.68 -2.52
C THR A 244 -8.24 16.95 -3.66
N ASN A 245 -9.49 16.56 -3.43
CA ASN A 245 -10.30 15.75 -4.35
C ASN A 245 -9.59 14.43 -4.73
N ASP A 246 -8.78 13.87 -3.84
CA ASP A 246 -7.99 12.65 -4.04
C ASP A 246 -8.86 11.47 -4.48
N LYS A 247 -9.98 11.21 -3.79
CA LYS A 247 -10.88 10.10 -4.13
C LYS A 247 -11.44 10.19 -5.55
N SER A 248 -11.83 11.37 -6.00
CA SER A 248 -12.35 11.56 -7.35
C SER A 248 -11.26 11.45 -8.43
N GLN A 249 -10.04 11.86 -8.12
CA GLN A 249 -8.88 11.68 -8.99
C GLN A 249 -8.41 10.22 -8.99
N PHE A 250 -8.46 9.54 -7.84
CA PHE A 250 -8.19 8.11 -7.72
C PHE A 250 -9.18 7.29 -8.56
N ALA A 251 -10.44 7.69 -8.64
CA ALA A 251 -11.43 7.04 -9.50
C ALA A 251 -11.07 7.15 -11.00
N VAL A 252 -10.36 8.19 -11.43
CA VAL A 252 -9.84 8.27 -12.81
C VAL A 252 -8.74 7.24 -13.03
N PHE A 253 -7.84 7.10 -12.06
CA PHE A 253 -6.78 6.08 -12.10
C PHE A 253 -7.38 4.67 -12.10
N THR A 254 -8.29 4.34 -11.18
CA THR A 254 -8.86 2.98 -11.11
C THR A 254 -9.65 2.60 -12.35
N LYS A 255 -10.32 3.58 -12.99
CA LYS A 255 -10.98 3.38 -14.27
C LYS A 255 -9.96 3.02 -15.37
N ASP A 256 -8.85 3.73 -15.47
CA ASP A 256 -7.77 3.44 -16.42
C ASP A 256 -7.12 2.08 -16.14
N PHE A 257 -6.80 1.80 -14.87
CA PHE A 257 -6.24 0.55 -14.40
C PHE A 257 -7.14 -0.66 -14.74
N ASN A 258 -8.42 -0.57 -14.48
CA ASN A 258 -9.39 -1.62 -14.83
C ASN A 258 -9.55 -1.75 -16.35
N SER A 259 -9.51 -0.65 -17.09
CA SER A 259 -9.54 -0.69 -18.57
C SER A 259 -8.33 -1.43 -19.12
N TYR A 260 -7.14 -1.14 -18.61
CA TYR A 260 -5.91 -1.84 -18.96
C TYR A 260 -6.04 -3.35 -18.70
N ARG A 261 -6.45 -3.74 -17.48
CA ARG A 261 -6.63 -5.14 -17.10
C ARG A 261 -7.66 -5.86 -17.98
N ASN A 262 -8.77 -5.19 -18.29
CA ASN A 262 -9.82 -5.75 -19.16
C ASN A 262 -9.32 -6.02 -20.58
N ASN A 263 -8.43 -5.19 -21.09
CA ASN A 263 -7.81 -5.39 -22.40
C ASN A 263 -6.79 -6.56 -22.39
N HIS A 264 -6.31 -6.97 -21.20
CA HIS A 264 -5.32 -8.01 -20.99
C HIS A 264 -5.85 -9.19 -20.13
N LYS A 265 -7.16 -9.38 -20.07
CA LYS A 265 -7.82 -10.38 -19.20
C LYS A 265 -7.44 -11.85 -19.48
N SER A 266 -6.79 -12.14 -20.60
CA SER A 266 -6.25 -13.47 -20.90
C SER A 266 -4.86 -13.71 -20.29
N GLU A 267 -4.25 -12.69 -19.73
CA GLU A 267 -2.93 -12.73 -19.13
C GLU A 267 -3.05 -12.82 -17.60
N LYS A 268 -2.06 -13.41 -16.94
CA LYS A 268 -1.95 -13.38 -15.49
C LYS A 268 -1.44 -12.00 -15.07
N ILE A 269 -2.20 -11.30 -14.27
CA ILE A 269 -1.87 -9.93 -13.83
C ILE A 269 -1.91 -9.86 -12.32
N TYR A 270 -0.82 -9.38 -11.75
CA TYR A 270 -0.65 -9.09 -10.33
C TYR A 270 -0.27 -7.63 -10.15
N ALA A 271 -0.37 -7.12 -8.93
CA ALA A 271 0.10 -5.77 -8.63
C ALA A 271 0.88 -5.73 -7.31
N MET A 272 1.74 -4.72 -7.19
CA MET A 272 2.43 -4.37 -5.95
C MET A 272 2.29 -2.88 -5.70
N THR A 273 2.00 -2.48 -4.45
CA THR A 273 2.15 -1.08 -4.07
C THR A 273 3.61 -0.78 -3.72
N LEU A 274 3.98 0.50 -3.81
CA LEU A 274 5.32 0.97 -3.45
C LEU A 274 5.30 1.87 -2.19
N GLY A 275 4.32 1.65 -1.31
CA GLY A 275 4.15 2.44 -0.09
C GLY A 275 3.30 3.70 -0.28
N ASP A 276 3.08 4.39 0.83
CA ASP A 276 2.31 5.63 0.92
C ASP A 276 0.89 5.50 0.33
N MET A 277 0.19 4.40 0.69
CA MET A 277 -1.22 4.22 0.31
C MET A 277 -2.09 5.28 0.95
N THR A 278 -1.79 5.62 2.19
CA THR A 278 -2.49 6.63 2.99
C THR A 278 -1.59 7.84 3.28
N TRP A 279 -2.06 8.75 4.11
CA TRP A 279 -1.25 9.83 4.62
C TRP A 279 -1.48 9.97 6.13
N ASP A 280 -0.55 9.48 6.93
CA ASP A 280 -0.59 9.36 8.40
C ASP A 280 -1.13 10.60 9.15
N ILE A 281 -0.74 11.82 8.73
CA ILE A 281 -1.21 13.06 9.37
C ILE A 281 -2.73 13.27 9.28
N TYR A 282 -3.39 12.59 8.36
CA TYR A 282 -4.84 12.65 8.16
C TYR A 282 -5.58 11.46 8.76
N TRP A 283 -4.87 10.48 9.34
CA TRP A 283 -5.53 9.35 10.00
C TRP A 283 -6.46 9.79 11.12
N TYR A 284 -6.04 10.80 11.88
CA TYR A 284 -6.81 11.35 13.03
C TYR A 284 -7.68 12.54 12.63
N ASP A 285 -7.13 13.50 11.90
CA ASP A 285 -7.84 14.74 11.53
C ASP A 285 -9.00 14.50 10.56
N ARG A 286 -8.90 13.48 9.70
CA ARG A 286 -9.90 13.15 8.69
C ARG A 286 -10.49 11.75 8.83
N SER A 287 -10.09 11.02 9.86
CA SER A 287 -10.48 9.62 10.08
C SER A 287 -10.27 8.77 8.83
N TYR A 288 -9.13 8.96 8.16
CA TYR A 288 -8.79 8.25 6.93
C TYR A 288 -7.49 7.47 7.11
N SER A 289 -7.59 6.15 7.29
CA SER A 289 -6.47 5.22 7.44
C SER A 289 -6.69 3.96 6.58
N PHE A 290 -6.08 2.84 6.92
CA PHE A 290 -6.18 1.61 6.11
C PHE A 290 -7.60 1.08 5.89
N PRO A 291 -8.54 1.10 6.85
CA PRO A 291 -9.92 0.68 6.56
C PRO A 291 -10.54 1.49 5.42
N GLN A 292 -10.36 2.83 5.43
CA GLN A 292 -10.91 3.70 4.39
C GLN A 292 -10.20 3.53 3.04
N TYR A 293 -8.88 3.28 3.07
CA TYR A 293 -8.12 2.92 1.87
C TYR A 293 -8.65 1.61 1.28
N LEU A 294 -8.84 0.58 2.11
CA LEU A 294 -9.34 -0.72 1.66
C LEU A 294 -10.79 -0.61 1.13
N ASP A 295 -11.63 0.16 1.79
CA ASP A 295 -13.00 0.44 1.30
C ASP A 295 -12.96 1.12 -0.08
N GLU A 296 -12.07 2.11 -0.26
CA GLU A 296 -11.95 2.85 -1.52
C GLU A 296 -11.43 1.97 -2.65
N ILE A 297 -10.34 1.22 -2.42
CA ILE A 297 -9.75 0.38 -3.47
C ILE A 297 -10.63 -0.84 -3.78
N ASN A 298 -11.18 -1.52 -2.78
CA ASN A 298 -12.05 -2.67 -2.98
C ASN A 298 -13.41 -2.29 -3.60
N GLY A 299 -13.85 -1.06 -3.40
CA GLY A 299 -15.04 -0.53 -4.06
C GLY A 299 -14.86 -0.29 -5.56
N GLN A 300 -13.62 -0.22 -6.04
CA GLN A 300 -13.30 0.15 -7.43
C GLN A 300 -12.46 -0.88 -8.17
N VAL A 301 -11.71 -1.71 -7.47
CA VAL A 301 -10.80 -2.73 -8.02
C VAL A 301 -11.13 -4.09 -7.42
N ASN A 302 -11.28 -5.10 -8.25
CA ASN A 302 -11.57 -6.47 -7.85
C ASN A 302 -10.76 -7.48 -8.70
N ASP A 303 -10.81 -8.75 -8.31
CA ASP A 303 -10.21 -9.87 -9.07
C ASP A 303 -8.73 -9.66 -9.42
N ILE A 304 -7.97 -9.16 -8.45
CA ILE A 304 -6.50 -9.03 -8.54
C ILE A 304 -5.89 -9.12 -7.14
N GLN A 305 -4.78 -9.79 -7.04
CA GLN A 305 -3.94 -9.77 -5.84
C GLN A 305 -2.99 -8.57 -5.89
N ILE A 306 -3.04 -7.73 -4.87
CA ILE A 306 -2.14 -6.59 -4.69
C ILE A 306 -1.29 -6.85 -3.46
N PHE A 307 0.01 -7.07 -3.66
CA PHE A 307 1.00 -7.18 -2.59
C PHE A 307 1.42 -5.78 -2.16
N HIS A 308 1.54 -5.53 -0.87
CA HIS A 308 1.73 -4.18 -0.36
C HIS A 308 3.12 -3.97 0.22
N THR A 309 3.79 -2.90 -0.20
CA THR A 309 4.98 -2.34 0.45
C THR A 309 4.52 -1.20 1.36
N MET A 310 5.09 -1.08 2.55
CA MET A 310 4.80 0.00 3.50
C MET A 310 5.64 1.23 3.18
N GLY A 311 5.05 2.44 3.29
CA GLY A 311 5.76 3.70 3.13
C GLY A 311 5.86 4.52 4.41
N ASN A 312 6.56 5.64 4.36
CA ASN A 312 6.74 6.50 5.54
C ASN A 312 5.43 7.15 6.01
N HIS A 313 4.44 7.27 5.14
CA HIS A 313 3.10 7.77 5.49
C HIS A 313 2.12 6.67 5.89
N ASP A 314 2.58 5.43 6.00
CA ASP A 314 1.81 4.28 6.46
C ASP A 314 2.17 3.86 7.90
N ASN A 315 2.95 4.70 8.60
CA ASN A 315 3.33 4.55 10.00
C ASN A 315 2.52 5.46 10.91
N ASP A 316 2.23 5.03 12.14
CA ASP A 316 1.49 5.85 13.11
C ASP A 316 2.36 6.97 13.70
N TYR A 317 2.26 8.18 13.14
CA TYR A 317 3.03 9.33 13.59
C TYR A 317 2.63 9.87 14.98
N MET A 318 1.46 9.49 15.49
CA MET A 318 0.98 9.93 16.82
C MET A 318 1.50 9.05 17.96
N LEU A 319 2.33 8.06 17.64
CA LEU A 319 2.98 7.22 18.64
C LEU A 319 3.73 8.08 19.68
N LYS A 320 3.49 7.82 20.96
CA LYS A 320 4.08 8.57 22.09
C LYS A 320 5.32 7.90 22.70
N GLY A 321 6.17 7.33 21.86
CA GLY A 321 7.29 6.48 22.25
C GLY A 321 6.90 5.00 22.23
N ALA A 322 7.86 4.12 22.53
CA ALA A 322 7.60 2.69 22.55
C ALA A 322 6.52 2.35 23.60
N ILE A 323 5.49 1.64 23.17
CA ILE A 323 4.39 1.14 23.99
C ILE A 323 4.65 -0.33 24.30
N GLY A 324 5.10 -1.09 23.33
CA GLY A 324 5.40 -2.51 23.42
C GLY A 324 6.84 -2.82 23.86
N THR A 325 7.12 -4.08 24.00
CA THR A 325 8.43 -4.60 24.44
C THR A 325 9.54 -4.38 23.40
N PHE A 326 9.18 -4.29 22.12
CA PHE A 326 10.10 -4.35 21.00
C PHE A 326 10.48 -2.99 20.37
N GLY A 327 9.88 -1.89 20.86
CA GLY A 327 10.28 -0.54 20.50
C GLY A 327 9.35 0.18 19.54
N ALA A 328 9.64 1.48 19.34
CA ALA A 328 8.76 2.41 18.65
C ALA A 328 8.57 2.08 17.16
N ASP A 329 9.55 1.49 16.52
CA ASP A 329 9.46 1.09 15.11
C ASP A 329 8.34 0.06 14.91
N ILE A 330 8.36 -1.01 15.70
CA ILE A 330 7.31 -2.05 15.66
C ILE A 330 5.94 -1.50 16.06
N ASP A 331 5.89 -0.64 17.07
CA ASP A 331 4.64 -0.03 17.52
C ASP A 331 4.04 0.89 16.44
N ALA A 332 4.88 1.61 15.68
CA ALA A 332 4.43 2.48 14.59
C ALA A 332 3.81 1.70 13.42
N THR A 333 4.28 0.48 13.17
CA THR A 333 3.78 -0.39 12.10
C THR A 333 2.54 -1.20 12.47
N ALA A 334 2.15 -1.23 13.74
CA ALA A 334 1.16 -2.18 14.27
C ALA A 334 -0.21 -2.15 13.55
N ARG A 335 -0.64 -1.00 13.05
CA ARG A 335 -1.87 -0.90 12.24
C ARG A 335 -1.69 -1.54 10.87
N TYR A 336 -0.58 -1.26 10.20
CA TYR A 336 -0.26 -1.83 8.89
C TYR A 336 -0.20 -3.35 8.97
N VAL A 337 0.54 -3.88 9.92
CA VAL A 337 0.68 -5.33 10.14
C VAL A 337 -0.67 -6.03 10.38
N ARG A 338 -1.55 -5.39 11.15
CA ARG A 338 -2.88 -5.96 11.45
C ARG A 338 -3.85 -5.90 10.28
N GLU A 339 -3.79 -4.85 9.45
CA GLU A 339 -4.84 -4.51 8.49
C GLU A 339 -4.44 -4.76 7.03
N ILE A 340 -3.13 -4.77 6.72
CA ILE A 340 -2.60 -4.84 5.35
C ILE A 340 -1.72 -6.07 5.14
N ALA A 341 -0.48 -6.07 5.66
CA ALA A 341 0.52 -7.10 5.38
C ALA A 341 1.68 -7.05 6.40
N PRO A 342 2.58 -8.06 6.45
CA PRO A 342 3.89 -7.93 7.05
C PRO A 342 4.66 -6.74 6.48
N THR A 343 5.55 -6.13 7.26
CA THR A 343 6.37 -4.99 6.82
C THR A 343 7.40 -5.41 5.78
N TYR A 344 7.91 -6.63 5.89
CA TYR A 344 8.77 -7.28 4.89
C TYR A 344 8.42 -8.76 4.75
N TYR A 345 8.53 -9.29 3.55
CA TYR A 345 8.16 -10.67 3.19
C TYR A 345 8.63 -11.00 1.77
N SER A 346 8.47 -12.27 1.37
CA SER A 346 8.78 -12.72 0.01
C SER A 346 7.63 -13.57 -0.57
N PHE A 347 7.64 -13.75 -1.88
CA PHE A 347 6.77 -14.66 -2.63
C PHE A 347 7.35 -14.96 -4.02
N ASN A 348 6.81 -15.98 -4.69
CA ASN A 348 7.30 -16.41 -5.98
C ASN A 348 6.16 -16.39 -7.02
N ILE A 349 6.43 -15.83 -8.19
CA ILE A 349 5.55 -15.93 -9.36
C ILE A 349 6.39 -16.36 -10.56
N GLY A 350 6.07 -17.50 -11.14
CA GLY A 350 6.83 -18.06 -12.25
C GLY A 350 8.28 -18.33 -11.89
N LYS A 351 9.22 -17.70 -12.60
CA LYS A 351 10.66 -17.86 -12.38
C LYS A 351 11.29 -16.67 -11.61
N VAL A 352 10.48 -15.86 -10.96
CA VAL A 352 10.93 -14.66 -10.26
C VAL A 352 10.64 -14.79 -8.78
N HIS A 353 11.61 -14.43 -7.96
CA HIS A 353 11.44 -14.26 -6.52
C HIS A 353 11.22 -12.77 -6.21
N TYR A 354 10.09 -12.47 -5.60
CA TYR A 354 9.69 -11.13 -5.19
C TYR A 354 9.97 -10.94 -3.71
N VAL A 355 10.57 -9.82 -3.35
CA VAL A 355 10.86 -9.46 -1.96
C VAL A 355 10.33 -8.05 -1.70
N VAL A 356 9.61 -7.91 -0.62
CA VAL A 356 9.23 -6.61 -0.06
C VAL A 356 10.13 -6.35 1.14
N LEU A 357 10.77 -5.18 1.18
CA LEU A 357 11.58 -4.73 2.31
C LEU A 357 11.04 -3.42 2.86
N ASP A 358 11.17 -3.25 4.17
CA ASP A 358 10.88 -2.01 4.89
C ASP A 358 12.17 -1.22 5.08
N ASP A 359 12.27 -0.07 4.46
CA ASP A 359 13.42 0.83 4.55
C ASP A 359 13.13 2.11 5.36
N ILE A 360 12.03 2.09 6.14
CA ILE A 360 11.58 3.22 6.97
C ILE A 360 11.67 2.86 8.45
N ASP A 361 12.76 3.21 9.10
CA ASP A 361 12.95 3.02 10.54
C ASP A 361 12.32 4.18 11.34
N CYS A 362 11.27 3.87 12.08
CA CYS A 362 10.52 4.79 12.93
C CYS A 362 10.94 4.73 14.41
N SER A 363 12.11 4.20 14.73
CA SER A 363 12.61 4.02 16.12
C SER A 363 12.66 5.33 16.94
N LYS A 364 12.70 6.49 16.25
CA LYS A 364 12.70 7.83 16.87
C LYS A 364 11.32 8.50 16.93
N TYR A 365 10.23 7.81 16.58
CA TYR A 365 8.90 8.39 16.66
C TYR A 365 8.51 8.68 18.10
N VAL A 366 8.17 9.93 18.37
CA VAL A 366 7.71 10.41 19.67
C VAL A 366 6.61 11.45 19.48
N GLY A 367 5.36 11.10 19.79
CA GLY A 367 4.26 12.02 19.96
C GLY A 367 4.04 13.08 18.87
N GLY A 368 3.94 12.68 17.60
CA GLY A 368 3.76 13.59 16.47
C GLY A 368 5.06 14.05 15.81
N ASN A 369 6.20 13.60 16.32
CA ASN A 369 7.49 13.77 15.65
C ASN A 369 7.69 12.62 14.64
N ARG A 370 7.75 12.99 13.35
CA ARG A 370 7.95 12.04 12.22
C ARG A 370 9.42 11.94 11.83
N ASP A 371 10.28 11.77 12.81
CA ASP A 371 11.73 11.63 12.61
C ASP A 371 12.11 10.19 12.26
N TYR A 372 11.74 9.73 11.05
CA TYR A 372 12.15 8.44 10.52
C TYR A 372 13.52 8.51 9.85
N VAL A 373 14.19 7.36 9.79
CA VAL A 373 15.45 7.19 9.08
C VAL A 373 15.25 6.18 7.95
N LYS A 374 15.77 6.49 6.77
CA LYS A 374 15.78 5.54 5.65
C LYS A 374 16.95 4.59 5.82
N THR A 375 16.67 3.37 6.25
CA THR A 375 17.69 2.34 6.51
C THR A 375 17.02 0.96 6.65
N PHE A 376 17.80 -0.08 6.42
CA PHE A 376 17.39 -1.45 6.74
C PHE A 376 17.91 -1.83 8.12
N THR A 377 17.08 -2.48 8.93
CA THR A 377 17.54 -3.03 10.22
C THR A 377 18.41 -4.25 9.99
N SER A 378 19.35 -4.51 10.90
CA SER A 378 20.20 -5.71 10.82
C SER A 378 19.41 -7.02 10.86
N GLU A 379 18.33 -7.05 11.63
CA GLU A 379 17.44 -8.20 11.72
C GLU A 379 16.74 -8.50 10.39
N GLN A 380 16.24 -7.46 9.70
CA GLN A 380 15.64 -7.62 8.39
C GLN A 380 16.67 -8.12 7.35
N LEU A 381 17.90 -7.62 7.40
CA LEU A 381 18.94 -8.08 6.51
C LEU A 381 19.36 -9.53 6.79
N GLU A 382 19.40 -9.95 8.06
CA GLU A 382 19.61 -11.35 8.44
C GLU A 382 18.45 -12.23 7.97
N TRP A 383 17.19 -11.77 8.11
CA TRP A 383 16.04 -12.44 7.57
C TRP A 383 16.14 -12.62 6.05
N LEU A 384 16.53 -11.56 5.31
CA LEU A 384 16.70 -11.60 3.86
C LEU A 384 17.77 -12.63 3.44
N GLU A 385 18.89 -12.69 4.15
CA GLU A 385 19.94 -13.68 3.89
C GLU A 385 19.41 -15.10 4.11
N ASN A 386 18.62 -15.33 5.16
CA ASN A 386 18.01 -16.61 5.46
C ASN A 386 16.96 -16.99 4.40
N ASP A 387 16.08 -16.08 3.98
CA ASP A 387 15.09 -16.30 2.92
C ASP A 387 15.77 -16.66 1.59
N LEU A 388 16.78 -15.89 1.19
CA LEU A 388 17.54 -16.12 -0.03
C LEU A 388 18.40 -17.39 0.00
N SER A 389 18.62 -18.00 1.16
CA SER A 389 19.29 -19.30 1.25
C SER A 389 18.49 -20.42 0.58
N TYR A 390 17.19 -20.22 0.38
CA TYR A 390 16.28 -21.13 -0.34
C TYR A 390 16.09 -20.76 -1.82
N VAL A 391 16.76 -19.70 -2.31
CA VAL A 391 16.59 -19.18 -3.67
C VAL A 391 17.87 -19.39 -4.47
N ASP A 392 17.76 -20.05 -5.63
CA ASP A 392 18.92 -20.25 -6.51
C ASP A 392 19.46 -18.92 -7.04
N LYS A 393 20.78 -18.77 -7.12
CA LYS A 393 21.43 -17.54 -7.60
C LYS A 393 21.08 -17.17 -9.05
N SER A 394 20.61 -18.13 -9.84
CA SER A 394 20.11 -17.87 -11.21
C SER A 394 18.70 -17.29 -11.26
N THR A 395 17.98 -17.30 -10.12
CA THR A 395 16.65 -16.70 -10.00
C THR A 395 16.76 -15.17 -9.95
N PRO A 396 16.15 -14.44 -10.88
CA PRO A 396 16.13 -12.99 -10.79
C PRO A 396 15.24 -12.54 -9.63
N LEU A 397 15.67 -11.46 -8.96
CA LEU A 397 14.98 -10.85 -7.84
C LEU A 397 14.32 -9.55 -8.27
N ILE A 398 13.06 -9.35 -7.87
CA ILE A 398 12.39 -8.06 -7.86
C ILE A 398 12.17 -7.67 -6.42
N LEU A 399 12.86 -6.60 -5.97
CA LEU A 399 12.78 -6.09 -4.61
C LEU A 399 12.01 -4.76 -4.62
N THR A 400 10.97 -4.66 -3.81
CA THR A 400 10.30 -3.38 -3.58
C THR A 400 10.70 -2.82 -2.22
N THR A 401 11.05 -1.54 -2.22
CA THR A 401 11.18 -0.70 -1.03
C THR A 401 10.37 0.57 -1.27
N HIS A 402 10.02 1.29 -0.21
CA HIS A 402 9.35 2.55 -0.41
C HIS A 402 10.31 3.64 -0.87
N ALA A 403 11.35 3.93 -0.09
CA ALA A 403 12.33 4.92 -0.47
C ALA A 403 13.33 4.35 -1.49
N GLN A 404 13.86 5.25 -2.29
CA GLN A 404 14.84 4.92 -3.32
C GLN A 404 16.19 4.51 -2.73
N ILE A 405 16.84 3.53 -3.35
CA ILE A 405 18.21 3.10 -3.00
C ILE A 405 19.24 4.15 -3.43
N PHE A 406 19.06 4.71 -4.62
CA PHE A 406 19.91 5.76 -5.17
C PHE A 406 19.11 7.02 -5.46
N SER A 407 19.70 8.19 -5.23
CA SER A 407 19.13 9.49 -5.60
C SER A 407 19.95 10.14 -6.71
N PRO A 408 19.31 10.68 -7.75
CA PRO A 408 20.00 11.49 -8.75
C PRO A 408 20.57 12.77 -8.12
N ILE A 409 21.74 13.19 -8.57
CA ILE A 409 22.37 14.46 -8.19
C ILE A 409 22.27 15.44 -9.36
N VAL A 410 22.94 15.13 -10.47
CA VAL A 410 22.91 15.90 -11.73
C VAL A 410 23.18 14.95 -12.89
N GLY A 411 22.33 15.02 -13.92
CA GLY A 411 22.48 14.14 -15.09
C GLY A 411 22.43 12.67 -14.73
N ASP A 412 23.43 11.89 -15.08
CA ASP A 412 23.60 10.48 -14.74
C ASP A 412 24.50 10.25 -13.50
N THR A 413 24.58 11.24 -12.61
CA THR A 413 25.32 11.14 -11.36
C THR A 413 24.34 10.85 -10.22
N TYR A 414 24.67 9.87 -9.39
CA TYR A 414 23.83 9.37 -8.31
C TYR A 414 24.60 9.32 -6.98
N LYS A 415 23.86 9.17 -5.89
CA LYS A 415 24.37 8.83 -4.55
C LYS A 415 23.45 7.80 -3.91
N THR A 416 23.96 7.01 -2.97
CA THR A 416 23.11 6.16 -2.13
C THR A 416 22.23 7.03 -1.24
N ALA A 417 20.98 6.63 -1.05
CA ALA A 417 19.95 7.40 -0.35
C ALA A 417 19.46 6.73 0.93
N VAL A 418 19.76 5.45 1.12
CA VAL A 418 19.35 4.61 2.26
C VAL A 418 20.56 4.15 3.03
N GLY A 419 20.44 3.99 4.35
CA GLY A 419 21.46 3.40 5.21
C GLY A 419 21.60 1.89 5.01
N SER A 420 22.68 1.30 5.53
CA SER A 420 22.96 -0.16 5.47
C SER A 420 23.04 -0.78 4.07
N VAL A 421 23.20 0.04 3.02
CA VAL A 421 23.19 -0.44 1.63
C VAL A 421 24.35 -1.38 1.31
N SER A 422 25.52 -1.20 1.93
CA SER A 422 26.68 -2.08 1.68
C SER A 422 26.39 -3.51 2.10
N GLN A 423 25.77 -3.71 3.26
CA GLN A 423 25.35 -5.03 3.74
C GLN A 423 24.28 -5.63 2.84
N LEU A 424 23.29 -4.83 2.41
CA LEU A 424 22.27 -5.26 1.45
C LEU A 424 22.92 -5.74 0.14
N PHE A 425 23.88 -4.99 -0.41
CA PHE A 425 24.57 -5.36 -1.66
C PHE A 425 25.41 -6.64 -1.50
N ASP A 426 26.04 -6.86 -0.35
CA ASP A 426 26.77 -8.09 -0.07
C ASP A 426 25.84 -9.32 -0.06
N ILE A 427 24.67 -9.23 0.56
CA ILE A 427 23.65 -10.30 0.58
C ILE A 427 23.15 -10.60 -0.84
N LEU A 428 22.88 -9.56 -1.62
CA LEU A 428 22.33 -9.68 -2.98
C LEU A 428 23.36 -10.05 -4.03
N LYS A 429 24.63 -10.13 -3.67
CA LYS A 429 25.72 -10.45 -4.61
C LYS A 429 25.47 -11.76 -5.35
N GLY A 430 25.65 -11.72 -6.66
CA GLY A 430 25.48 -12.85 -7.57
C GLY A 430 24.06 -13.04 -8.08
N TYR A 431 23.08 -12.30 -7.61
CA TYR A 431 21.74 -12.26 -8.22
C TYR A 431 21.65 -11.16 -9.29
N LYS A 432 20.70 -11.31 -10.22
CA LYS A 432 20.18 -10.23 -11.06
C LYS A 432 19.05 -9.55 -10.27
N VAL A 433 19.23 -8.28 -9.93
CA VAL A 433 18.32 -7.56 -9.02
C VAL A 433 17.67 -6.37 -9.71
N HIS A 434 16.37 -6.24 -9.55
CA HIS A 434 15.60 -5.06 -9.90
C HIS A 434 14.94 -4.49 -8.64
N PHE A 435 15.42 -3.34 -8.19
CA PHE A 435 14.69 -2.54 -7.20
C PHE A 435 13.59 -1.76 -7.88
N VAL A 436 12.40 -1.77 -7.30
CA VAL A 436 11.27 -0.93 -7.72
C VAL A 436 10.82 -0.10 -6.53
N THR A 437 10.93 1.23 -6.64
CA THR A 437 10.82 2.17 -5.53
C THR A 437 9.84 3.31 -5.83
N GLY A 438 9.33 3.95 -4.78
CA GLY A 438 8.41 5.09 -4.82
C GLY A 438 8.99 6.34 -4.17
N HIS A 439 8.25 6.96 -3.22
CA HIS A 439 8.65 8.02 -2.31
C HIS A 439 8.96 9.39 -2.96
N THR A 440 9.65 9.41 -4.08
CA THR A 440 10.10 10.67 -4.69
C THR A 440 9.05 11.36 -5.54
N HIS A 441 8.00 10.64 -5.95
CA HIS A 441 6.95 11.07 -6.90
C HIS A 441 7.48 11.48 -8.28
N VAL A 442 8.68 11.04 -8.63
CA VAL A 442 9.29 11.29 -9.94
C VAL A 442 9.75 9.98 -10.56
N ILE A 443 10.01 9.99 -11.87
CA ILE A 443 10.44 8.79 -12.57
C ILE A 443 11.91 8.91 -12.95
N TYR A 444 12.70 7.89 -12.60
CA TYR A 444 14.05 7.71 -13.12
C TYR A 444 14.47 6.25 -13.02
N ASN A 445 15.45 5.87 -13.83
CA ASN A 445 15.99 4.52 -13.84
C ASN A 445 17.51 4.56 -13.73
N ILE A 446 18.06 3.59 -13.04
CA ILE A 446 19.49 3.35 -12.88
C ILE A 446 19.77 1.95 -13.39
N ASN A 447 20.64 1.84 -14.37
CA ASN A 447 21.04 0.56 -14.96
C ASN A 447 22.27 -0.05 -14.24
N PRO A 448 22.62 -1.32 -14.49
CA PRO A 448 23.74 -1.99 -13.83
C PRO A 448 25.11 -1.31 -14.02
N THR A 449 25.33 -0.61 -15.14
CA THR A 449 26.59 0.11 -15.38
C THR A 449 26.72 1.31 -14.43
N GLU A 450 25.61 1.91 -14.08
CA GLU A 450 25.53 3.05 -13.16
C GLU A 450 25.60 2.58 -11.71
N SER A 451 24.86 1.55 -11.33
CA SER A 451 24.84 1.01 -9.98
C SER A 451 26.17 0.33 -9.58
N ALA A 452 26.88 -0.27 -10.52
CA ALA A 452 28.19 -0.89 -10.27
C ALA A 452 29.22 0.11 -9.69
N LYS A 453 29.08 1.40 -9.96
CA LYS A 453 29.93 2.46 -9.37
C LYS A 453 29.80 2.56 -7.85
N PHE A 454 28.76 1.96 -7.27
CA PHE A 454 28.48 1.92 -5.83
C PHE A 454 28.68 0.52 -5.23
N GLY A 455 29.24 -0.43 -5.98
CA GLY A 455 29.43 -1.82 -5.55
C GLY A 455 28.21 -2.72 -5.75
N ALA A 456 27.19 -2.23 -6.45
CA ALA A 456 25.93 -2.95 -6.74
C ALA A 456 25.97 -3.56 -8.15
N GLU A 457 26.67 -4.67 -8.32
CA GLU A 457 26.79 -5.36 -9.62
C GLU A 457 25.47 -6.02 -10.03
N ASN A 458 25.06 -5.88 -11.29
CA ASN A 458 23.82 -6.41 -11.87
C ASN A 458 22.51 -5.89 -11.23
N PHE A 459 22.53 -4.69 -10.68
CA PHE A 459 21.36 -4.09 -10.05
C PHE A 459 20.78 -2.99 -10.94
N TYR A 460 19.47 -3.06 -11.12
CA TYR A 460 18.64 -1.97 -11.65
C TYR A 460 17.91 -1.29 -10.50
N GLU A 461 17.64 0.00 -10.61
CA GLU A 461 16.60 0.65 -9.82
C GLU A 461 15.62 1.38 -10.73
N HIS A 462 14.34 1.21 -10.45
CA HIS A 462 13.22 1.84 -11.11
C HIS A 462 12.43 2.63 -10.08
N ASN A 463 12.65 3.94 -10.02
CA ASN A 463 11.77 4.82 -9.26
C ASN A 463 10.52 5.08 -10.11
N ALA A 464 9.38 4.50 -9.68
CA ALA A 464 8.25 4.25 -10.58
C ALA A 464 7.26 5.41 -10.72
N GLY A 465 7.59 6.59 -10.17
CA GLY A 465 6.67 7.72 -10.14
C GLY A 465 5.51 7.50 -9.17
N SER A 466 4.42 8.25 -9.30
CA SER A 466 3.31 8.19 -8.36
C SER A 466 1.94 8.25 -9.02
N ILE A 467 0.97 7.56 -8.43
CA ILE A 467 -0.45 7.64 -8.83
C ILE A 467 -1.03 9.01 -8.48
N CYS A 468 -0.61 9.62 -7.38
CA CYS A 468 -1.10 10.92 -6.96
C CYS A 468 -0.44 12.11 -7.69
N GLY A 469 0.61 11.88 -8.50
CA GLY A 469 1.40 12.94 -9.10
C GLY A 469 1.95 13.88 -8.03
N SER A 470 1.60 15.16 -8.09
CA SER A 470 1.96 16.15 -7.06
C SER A 470 0.97 16.14 -5.90
N TRP A 471 0.86 15.00 -5.18
CA TRP A 471 -0.05 14.84 -4.01
C TRP A 471 -1.49 15.27 -4.30
N TRP A 472 -1.99 14.95 -5.50
CA TRP A 472 -3.32 15.30 -6.02
C TRP A 472 -3.54 16.80 -6.28
N TRP A 473 -2.53 17.65 -6.06
CA TRP A 473 -2.69 19.10 -6.24
C TRP A 473 -2.85 19.53 -7.70
N SER A 474 -2.16 18.88 -8.64
CA SER A 474 -2.27 19.25 -10.06
C SER A 474 -3.71 19.07 -10.57
N GLY A 475 -4.32 17.90 -10.36
CA GLY A 475 -5.70 17.63 -10.73
C GLY A 475 -6.75 18.40 -9.91
N LYS A 476 -6.42 18.77 -8.64
CA LYS A 476 -7.27 19.68 -7.86
C LYS A 476 -7.36 21.07 -8.46
N LEU A 477 -6.21 21.65 -8.81
CA LEU A 477 -6.11 23.04 -9.30
C LEU A 477 -6.40 23.17 -10.80
N THR A 478 -6.11 22.09 -11.54
CA THR A 478 -6.38 22.00 -12.98
C THR A 478 -7.02 20.64 -13.27
N PRO A 479 -8.34 20.51 -13.14
CA PRO A 479 -9.04 19.25 -13.36
C PRO A 479 -8.71 18.65 -14.72
N GLY A 480 -8.38 17.34 -14.72
CA GLY A 480 -7.92 16.60 -15.89
C GLY A 480 -6.42 16.64 -16.16
N VAL A 481 -5.64 17.43 -15.42
CA VAL A 481 -4.16 17.50 -15.59
C VAL A 481 -3.49 16.84 -14.38
N TYR A 482 -2.96 15.64 -14.57
CA TYR A 482 -2.37 14.82 -13.52
C TYR A 482 -0.86 14.69 -13.75
N LEU A 483 -0.06 15.47 -13.01
CA LEU A 483 1.40 15.60 -13.19
C LEU A 483 2.16 15.50 -11.87
N GLY A 484 3.36 14.94 -11.92
CA GLY A 484 4.40 15.02 -10.90
C GLY A 484 5.18 16.34 -11.00
N THR A 485 6.00 16.64 -9.98
CA THR A 485 6.78 17.89 -9.87
C THR A 485 7.84 18.06 -10.96
N ASP A 486 8.26 16.97 -11.57
CA ASP A 486 9.19 16.85 -12.70
C ASP A 486 8.47 16.93 -14.06
N GLY A 487 7.15 17.03 -14.06
CA GLY A 487 6.31 17.00 -15.24
C GLY A 487 6.00 15.61 -15.77
N SER A 488 6.48 14.54 -15.16
CA SER A 488 5.99 13.21 -15.48
C SER A 488 4.48 13.13 -15.27
N PRO A 489 3.72 12.38 -16.07
CA PRO A 489 2.32 12.15 -15.77
C PRO A 489 2.17 11.33 -14.49
N ALA A 490 1.07 11.51 -13.76
CA ALA A 490 0.63 10.56 -12.75
C ALA A 490 0.29 9.22 -13.42
N GLY A 491 0.62 8.10 -12.76
CA GLY A 491 0.41 6.79 -13.37
C GLY A 491 1.10 5.67 -12.61
N TYR A 492 1.38 4.59 -13.31
CA TYR A 492 1.94 3.35 -12.77
C TYR A 492 2.85 2.64 -13.77
N SER A 493 3.73 1.77 -13.27
CA SER A 493 4.62 0.98 -14.13
C SER A 493 3.99 -0.37 -14.48
N ILE A 494 4.14 -0.78 -15.72
CA ILE A 494 3.72 -2.08 -16.25
C ILE A 494 4.96 -2.89 -16.59
N TRP A 495 5.06 -4.07 -16.01
CA TRP A 495 6.14 -5.00 -16.29
C TRP A 495 5.61 -6.25 -16.94
N ASP A 496 6.15 -6.59 -18.12
CA ASP A 496 5.93 -7.85 -18.82
C ASP A 496 7.06 -8.81 -18.46
N ILE A 497 6.72 -9.90 -17.79
CA ILE A 497 7.67 -10.91 -17.34
C ILE A 497 7.47 -12.18 -18.17
N ASN A 498 8.55 -12.65 -18.79
CA ASN A 498 8.59 -13.87 -19.57
C ASN A 498 9.78 -14.74 -19.14
N GLY A 499 9.53 -15.62 -18.18
CA GLY A 499 10.59 -16.40 -17.55
C GLY A 499 11.52 -15.51 -16.72
N THR A 500 12.73 -15.29 -17.18
CA THR A 500 13.75 -14.43 -16.54
C THR A 500 13.99 -13.11 -17.28
N ASP A 501 13.23 -12.88 -18.36
CA ASP A 501 13.29 -11.67 -19.16
C ASP A 501 12.20 -10.69 -18.73
N PHE A 502 12.57 -9.43 -18.60
CA PHE A 502 11.70 -8.36 -18.13
C PHE A 502 11.67 -7.22 -19.14
N ASN A 503 10.47 -6.77 -19.49
CA ASN A 503 10.24 -5.53 -20.21
C ASN A 503 9.34 -4.65 -19.36
N TRP A 504 9.59 -3.36 -19.33
CA TRP A 504 8.79 -2.40 -18.54
C TRP A 504 8.52 -1.14 -19.30
N LYS A 505 7.40 -0.50 -18.98
CA LYS A 505 7.04 0.83 -19.44
C LYS A 505 6.21 1.54 -18.39
N PHE A 506 6.19 2.85 -18.44
CA PHE A 506 5.30 3.66 -17.62
C PHE A 506 3.95 3.83 -18.31
N LYS A 507 2.85 3.70 -17.58
CA LYS A 507 1.48 3.93 -18.04
C LYS A 507 0.92 5.18 -17.39
N ALA A 508 0.87 6.27 -18.14
CA ALA A 508 0.23 7.51 -17.71
C ALA A 508 -1.29 7.33 -17.58
N THR A 509 -1.85 7.76 -16.45
CA THR A 509 -3.30 7.68 -16.18
C THR A 509 -4.11 8.38 -17.26
N ALA A 510 -5.05 7.66 -17.84
CA ALA A 510 -5.96 8.09 -18.91
C ALA A 510 -5.28 8.46 -20.25
N TRP A 511 -4.00 8.16 -20.43
CA TRP A 511 -3.29 8.28 -21.68
C TRP A 511 -3.07 6.91 -22.35
N ASP A 512 -2.72 6.94 -23.65
CA ASP A 512 -2.27 5.76 -24.37
C ASP A 512 -0.94 5.23 -23.79
N GLU A 513 -0.69 3.92 -23.92
CA GLU A 513 0.53 3.28 -23.41
C GLU A 513 1.81 3.78 -24.10
N ASN A 514 1.69 4.33 -25.32
CA ASN A 514 2.80 4.88 -26.06
C ASN A 514 3.11 6.35 -25.71
N TYR A 515 2.37 6.92 -24.76
CA TYR A 515 2.65 8.28 -24.27
C TYR A 515 3.83 8.25 -23.30
N GLN A 516 5.05 8.25 -23.85
CA GLN A 516 6.29 8.08 -23.08
C GLN A 516 7.16 9.35 -23.01
N PHE A 517 6.78 10.40 -23.70
CA PHE A 517 7.47 11.70 -23.68
C PHE A 517 6.54 12.83 -24.08
N ARG A 518 6.99 14.07 -23.88
CA ARG A 518 6.28 15.30 -24.22
C ARG A 518 7.25 16.35 -24.76
N SER A 519 6.83 17.12 -25.75
CA SER A 519 7.64 18.21 -26.31
C SER A 519 6.97 19.58 -26.18
N TYR A 520 7.80 20.62 -26.05
CA TYR A 520 7.40 22.03 -25.94
C TYR A 520 8.19 22.87 -26.90
N ASP A 521 7.52 23.77 -27.67
CA ASP A 521 8.16 24.80 -28.44
C ASP A 521 8.44 26.01 -27.54
N LEU A 522 9.70 26.22 -27.17
CA LEU A 522 10.08 27.30 -26.24
C LEU A 522 9.88 28.69 -26.83
N ASN A 523 9.61 28.84 -28.14
CA ASN A 523 9.14 30.11 -28.70
C ASN A 523 7.74 30.48 -28.17
N LYS A 524 6.95 29.51 -27.71
CA LYS A 524 5.56 29.66 -27.27
C LYS A 524 5.34 29.48 -25.76
N VAL A 525 6.38 29.14 -25.01
CA VAL A 525 6.31 29.04 -23.54
C VAL A 525 6.82 30.33 -22.91
N ARG A 526 5.99 30.98 -22.09
CA ARG A 526 6.34 32.18 -21.33
C ARG A 526 5.68 32.14 -19.96
N PHE A 527 6.42 32.60 -18.96
CA PHE A 527 5.89 32.89 -17.62
C PHE A 527 6.32 34.28 -17.20
N SER A 528 5.44 35.00 -16.52
CA SER A 528 5.66 36.35 -16.05
C SER A 528 5.01 36.57 -14.68
N TYR A 529 5.29 37.70 -14.05
CA TYR A 529 4.60 38.05 -12.80
C TYR A 529 3.12 38.37 -13.00
N ASP A 530 2.69 38.65 -14.23
CA ASP A 530 1.27 38.85 -14.58
C ASP A 530 0.46 37.56 -14.47
N ASP A 531 1.11 36.39 -14.48
CA ASP A 531 0.46 35.08 -14.23
C ASP A 531 0.10 34.89 -12.75
N VAL A 532 0.69 35.71 -11.87
CA VAL A 532 0.52 35.62 -10.41
C VAL A 532 0.24 36.98 -9.74
N PRO A 533 -0.76 37.74 -10.23
CA PRO A 533 -0.98 39.13 -9.83
C PRO A 533 -1.25 39.32 -8.33
N ASN A 534 -1.76 38.30 -7.65
CA ASN A 534 -2.09 38.34 -6.22
C ASN A 534 -0.99 37.76 -5.33
N MET A 535 0.17 37.40 -5.88
CA MET A 535 1.28 36.87 -5.12
C MET A 535 1.92 37.96 -4.25
N SER A 536 2.31 37.61 -3.01
CA SER A 536 3.10 38.52 -2.17
C SER A 536 4.40 38.92 -2.86
N ALA A 537 4.75 40.20 -2.79
CA ALA A 537 6.01 40.73 -3.37
C ALA A 537 7.26 40.05 -2.79
N SER A 538 7.19 39.55 -1.54
CA SER A 538 8.26 38.79 -0.90
C SER A 538 8.58 37.45 -1.57
N LEU A 539 7.65 36.90 -2.36
CA LEU A 539 7.81 35.63 -3.09
C LEU A 539 8.35 35.79 -4.52
N LYS A 540 8.59 37.03 -4.98
CA LYS A 540 9.18 37.23 -6.29
C LYS A 540 10.49 36.48 -6.51
N PRO A 541 11.44 36.42 -5.56
CA PRO A 541 12.66 35.63 -5.73
C PRO A 541 12.40 34.11 -5.92
N GLU A 542 11.35 33.57 -5.26
CA GLU A 542 10.99 32.15 -5.39
C GLU A 542 10.30 31.82 -6.72
N PHE A 543 9.54 32.78 -7.28
CA PHE A 543 8.85 32.61 -8.55
C PHE A 543 9.72 32.96 -9.77
N SER A 544 10.73 33.83 -9.60
CA SER A 544 11.62 34.30 -10.69
C SER A 544 12.27 33.14 -11.44
N LYS A 545 12.56 32.03 -10.77
CA LYS A 545 13.14 30.82 -11.38
C LYS A 545 12.36 30.32 -12.61
N TYR A 546 11.03 30.48 -12.64
CA TYR A 546 10.20 30.11 -13.78
C TYR A 546 10.17 31.18 -14.85
N VAL A 547 10.13 32.45 -14.43
CA VAL A 547 10.19 33.61 -15.34
C VAL A 547 11.52 33.62 -16.12
N ASP A 548 12.63 33.40 -15.38
CA ASP A 548 13.97 33.38 -15.96
C ASP A 548 14.18 32.20 -16.91
N ALA A 549 13.68 31.01 -16.50
CA ALA A 549 13.79 29.79 -17.31
C ALA A 549 13.05 29.89 -18.65
N TYR A 550 11.94 30.65 -18.69
CA TYR A 550 11.09 30.77 -19.88
C TYR A 550 10.89 32.23 -20.30
N SER A 551 11.95 33.02 -20.23
CA SER A 551 11.98 34.43 -20.61
C SER A 551 11.86 34.67 -22.13
N GLY A 552 12.06 33.65 -22.96
CA GLY A 552 12.04 33.73 -24.41
C GLY A 552 13.38 34.12 -25.03
N THR A 553 14.45 34.04 -24.28
CA THR A 553 15.81 34.28 -24.80
C THR A 553 16.29 33.10 -25.66
N GLU A 554 15.87 31.87 -25.38
CA GLU A 554 16.16 30.70 -26.20
C GLU A 554 15.25 30.68 -27.43
N LYS A 555 15.82 30.89 -28.60
CA LYS A 555 15.10 30.95 -29.89
C LYS A 555 15.14 29.59 -30.57
N ASN A 556 14.03 29.19 -31.16
CA ASN A 556 13.84 27.97 -31.94
C ASN A 556 14.16 26.66 -31.16
N VAL A 557 14.24 26.75 -29.84
CA VAL A 557 14.52 25.59 -29.00
C VAL A 557 13.25 24.84 -28.72
N VAL A 558 13.32 23.50 -28.87
CA VAL A 558 12.31 22.54 -28.41
C VAL A 558 12.82 21.84 -27.17
N LEU A 559 12.02 21.83 -26.11
CA LEU A 559 12.27 21.09 -24.87
C LEU A 559 11.48 19.78 -24.89
N ILE A 560 12.17 18.67 -24.67
CA ILE A 560 11.57 17.32 -24.67
C ILE A 560 11.73 16.75 -23.27
N ASN A 561 10.63 16.34 -22.65
CA ASN A 561 10.57 15.64 -21.36
C ASN A 561 10.36 14.15 -21.61
N ILE A 562 11.36 13.31 -21.29
CA ILE A 562 11.32 11.84 -21.44
C ILE A 562 11.45 11.23 -20.05
N TRP A 563 10.32 11.02 -19.38
CA TRP A 563 10.28 10.69 -17.95
C TRP A 563 10.87 9.34 -17.58
N ASN A 564 10.79 8.32 -18.43
CA ASN A 564 11.31 6.98 -18.13
C ASN A 564 12.72 6.74 -18.72
N TRP A 565 13.45 7.82 -19.03
CA TRP A 565 14.76 7.77 -19.65
C TRP A 565 15.80 7.03 -18.79
N ASN A 566 16.63 6.22 -19.43
CA ASN A 566 17.93 5.77 -18.95
C ASN A 566 18.97 5.85 -20.06
N SER A 567 20.24 5.58 -19.76
CA SER A 567 21.34 5.73 -20.72
C SER A 567 21.31 4.74 -21.90
N ASN A 568 20.48 3.69 -21.84
CA ASN A 568 20.24 2.75 -22.93
C ASN A 568 19.20 3.24 -23.94
N TRP A 569 18.43 4.24 -23.61
CA TRP A 569 17.45 4.85 -24.51
C TRP A 569 18.11 5.71 -25.57
N LYS A 570 17.43 5.92 -26.69
CA LYS A 570 17.91 6.74 -27.81
C LYS A 570 16.91 7.82 -28.15
N LEU A 571 17.41 9.01 -28.41
CA LEU A 571 16.63 10.14 -28.94
C LEU A 571 17.18 10.51 -30.32
N SER A 572 16.33 10.60 -31.33
CA SER A 572 16.62 11.13 -32.64
C SER A 572 15.59 12.21 -32.97
N VAL A 573 16.05 13.34 -33.47
CA VAL A 573 15.19 14.44 -33.92
C VAL A 573 15.62 14.84 -35.29
N THR A 574 14.68 14.85 -36.22
CA THR A 574 14.93 15.28 -37.62
C THR A 574 14.03 16.45 -37.98
N ASP A 575 14.54 17.34 -38.85
CA ASP A 575 13.72 18.38 -39.48
C ASP A 575 12.83 17.79 -40.63
N GLU A 576 11.99 18.60 -41.20
CA GLU A 576 11.10 18.22 -42.32
C GLU A 576 11.84 17.76 -43.60
N LYS A 577 13.15 18.08 -43.71
CA LYS A 577 14.02 17.65 -44.81
C LYS A 577 14.75 16.34 -44.51
N GLY A 578 14.55 15.81 -43.32
CA GLY A 578 15.21 14.58 -42.85
C GLY A 578 16.62 14.79 -42.29
N ASN A 579 17.07 16.06 -42.11
CA ASN A 579 18.37 16.31 -41.48
C ASN A 579 18.28 16.02 -39.96
N GLU A 580 19.24 15.28 -39.45
CA GLU A 580 19.31 15.01 -38.00
C GLU A 580 19.82 16.26 -37.24
N LEU A 581 19.10 16.59 -36.16
CA LEU A 581 19.41 17.74 -35.31
C LEU A 581 20.11 17.24 -34.02
N LYS A 582 21.12 17.99 -33.61
CA LYS A 582 21.83 17.69 -32.34
C LYS A 582 20.96 18.07 -31.16
N TRP A 583 20.93 17.21 -30.18
CA TRP A 583 20.30 17.47 -28.91
C TRP A 583 21.30 17.53 -27.76
N THR A 584 20.93 18.17 -26.68
CA THR A 584 21.69 18.22 -25.43
C THR A 584 20.79 17.85 -24.26
N ARG A 585 21.28 17.07 -23.30
CA ARG A 585 20.55 16.84 -22.06
C ARG A 585 20.52 18.11 -21.21
N ALA A 586 19.40 18.38 -20.56
CA ALA A 586 19.17 19.60 -19.80
C ALA A 586 18.54 19.30 -18.44
N SER A 587 18.80 20.19 -17.48
CA SER A 587 18.03 20.26 -16.25
C SER A 587 17.00 21.39 -16.41
N ALA A 588 15.72 21.04 -16.35
CA ALA A 588 14.63 21.99 -16.63
C ALA A 588 13.44 21.82 -15.66
N TYR A 589 12.62 22.85 -15.60
CA TYR A 589 11.29 22.81 -14.99
C TYR A 589 10.27 22.41 -16.06
N ASP A 590 9.30 21.57 -15.75
CA ASP A 590 8.25 21.23 -16.73
C ASP A 590 7.25 22.38 -16.90
N PRO A 591 7.05 22.93 -18.12
CA PRO A 591 6.11 24.03 -18.37
C PRO A 591 4.66 23.71 -18.01
N ALA A 592 4.20 22.49 -18.31
CA ALA A 592 2.82 22.09 -18.02
C ALA A 592 2.56 22.04 -16.51
N HIS A 593 3.52 21.53 -15.71
CA HIS A 593 3.39 21.50 -14.26
C HIS A 593 3.47 22.91 -13.65
N ILE A 594 4.33 23.81 -14.19
CA ILE A 594 4.35 25.23 -13.76
C ILE A 594 2.97 25.83 -13.93
N ALA A 595 2.39 25.73 -15.13
CA ALA A 595 1.10 26.36 -15.45
C ALA A 595 -0.07 25.69 -14.71
N ALA A 596 -0.07 24.37 -14.60
CA ALA A 596 -1.17 23.63 -13.97
C ALA A 596 -1.20 23.77 -12.45
N LEU A 597 -0.03 23.94 -11.81
CA LEU A 597 0.07 23.93 -10.35
C LEU A 597 0.81 25.13 -9.79
N SER A 598 2.06 25.38 -10.18
CA SER A 598 2.91 26.37 -9.49
C SER A 598 2.35 27.80 -9.61
N VAL A 599 1.96 28.23 -10.79
CA VAL A 599 1.30 29.54 -11.03
C VAL A 599 0.07 29.68 -10.13
N LYS A 600 -0.78 28.67 -10.08
CA LYS A 600 -2.02 28.72 -9.28
C LYS A 600 -1.76 28.73 -7.79
N ARG A 601 -0.72 28.04 -7.32
CA ARG A 601 -0.35 28.03 -5.90
C ARG A 601 0.37 29.29 -5.45
N PHE A 602 1.17 29.90 -6.31
CA PHE A 602 1.80 31.19 -6.02
C PHE A 602 0.80 32.36 -6.06
N ASN A 603 -0.20 32.30 -6.95
CA ASN A 603 -1.20 33.36 -7.06
C ASN A 603 -2.06 33.42 -5.78
N GLY A 604 -1.91 34.51 -5.01
CA GLY A 604 -2.53 34.68 -3.69
C GLY A 604 -1.72 34.15 -2.50
N ALA A 605 -0.54 33.55 -2.72
CA ALA A 605 0.30 33.08 -1.66
C ALA A 605 1.00 34.19 -0.88
N SER A 606 1.07 34.07 0.45
CA SER A 606 1.85 34.92 1.37
C SER A 606 3.17 34.30 1.81
N SER A 607 3.29 32.96 1.68
CA SER A 607 4.49 32.16 1.97
C SER A 607 4.74 31.18 0.82
N LYS A 608 5.98 30.67 0.70
CA LYS A 608 6.38 29.71 -0.33
C LYS A 608 5.47 28.48 -0.30
N PRO A 609 4.77 28.17 -1.40
CA PRO A 609 3.94 26.98 -1.48
C PRO A 609 4.79 25.71 -1.53
N ASN A 610 4.29 24.62 -0.96
CA ASN A 610 4.87 23.29 -1.12
C ASN A 610 4.43 22.64 -2.45
N PHE A 611 5.09 21.55 -2.86
CA PHE A 611 4.74 20.70 -4.01
C PHE A 611 4.78 21.44 -5.36
N ILE A 612 5.54 22.53 -5.45
CA ILE A 612 5.74 23.30 -6.68
C ILE A 612 6.71 22.59 -7.62
N THR A 613 6.75 23.02 -8.88
CA THR A 613 7.62 22.45 -9.91
C THR A 613 9.09 22.52 -9.52
N GLU A 614 9.77 21.39 -9.64
CA GLU A 614 11.20 21.26 -9.38
C GLU A 614 11.98 21.01 -10.67
N LYS A 615 13.30 21.25 -10.67
CA LYS A 615 14.18 20.94 -11.78
C LYS A 615 14.55 19.48 -11.80
N TRP A 616 14.40 18.83 -12.97
CA TRP A 616 14.80 17.45 -13.18
C TRP A 616 15.70 17.28 -14.40
N HIS A 617 16.30 16.09 -14.56
CA HIS A 617 17.41 15.83 -15.46
C HIS A 617 17.05 14.96 -16.67
N HIS A 618 15.79 14.60 -16.85
CA HIS A 618 15.29 13.81 -17.98
C HIS A 618 14.72 14.68 -19.11
N PHE A 619 15.24 15.89 -19.21
CA PHE A 619 14.89 16.83 -20.28
C PHE A 619 15.99 16.90 -21.33
N PHE A 620 15.58 17.20 -22.57
CA PHE A 620 16.46 17.33 -23.72
C PHE A 620 16.11 18.61 -24.48
N LYS A 621 17.12 19.32 -24.96
CA LYS A 621 16.95 20.51 -25.80
C LYS A 621 17.47 20.25 -27.19
N VAL A 622 16.70 20.68 -28.18
CA VAL A 622 17.04 20.64 -29.60
C VAL A 622 16.81 22.05 -30.16
N THR A 623 17.76 22.58 -30.92
CA THR A 623 17.58 23.84 -31.65
C THR A 623 17.19 23.54 -33.10
N ALA A 624 15.98 23.93 -33.49
CA ALA A 624 15.51 23.82 -34.85
C ALA A 624 16.10 24.96 -35.73
N PRO A 625 16.20 24.77 -37.05
CA PRO A 625 16.70 25.78 -37.98
C PRO A 625 15.94 27.13 -37.88
N ASP A 626 14.61 27.03 -37.84
CA ASP A 626 13.71 28.19 -37.79
C ASP A 626 12.58 28.00 -36.77
N ALA A 627 11.76 29.03 -36.59
CA ALA A 627 10.65 29.02 -35.63
C ALA A 627 9.47 28.16 -36.08
N ASP A 628 9.35 27.86 -37.33
CA ASP A 628 8.26 27.14 -38.01
C ASP A 628 8.70 25.81 -38.64
N THR A 629 9.98 25.45 -38.54
CA THR A 629 10.46 24.12 -38.98
C THR A 629 9.82 23.00 -38.20
N ASP A 630 9.07 22.12 -38.87
CA ASP A 630 8.46 20.92 -38.26
C ASP A 630 9.53 19.89 -37.89
N LEU A 631 9.29 19.19 -36.81
CA LEU A 631 10.23 18.17 -36.30
C LEU A 631 9.59 16.81 -36.19
N THR A 632 10.34 15.76 -36.53
CA THR A 632 10.00 14.41 -36.16
C THR A 632 10.89 14.00 -34.98
N ILE A 633 10.28 13.76 -33.82
CA ILE A 633 10.94 13.34 -32.59
C ILE A 633 10.69 11.83 -32.41
N LYS A 634 11.76 11.05 -32.31
CA LYS A 634 11.71 9.61 -32.09
C LYS A 634 12.48 9.27 -30.81
N VAL A 635 11.79 8.65 -29.88
CA VAL A 635 12.37 8.11 -28.65
C VAL A 635 12.32 6.60 -28.76
N THR A 636 13.43 5.92 -28.59
CA THR A 636 13.51 4.45 -28.61
C THR A 636 13.96 3.98 -27.23
N ASP A 637 13.16 3.12 -26.60
CA ASP A 637 13.51 2.52 -25.31
C ASP A 637 14.56 1.40 -25.46
N GLU A 638 15.00 0.86 -24.33
CA GLU A 638 16.02 -0.21 -24.30
C GLU A 638 15.52 -1.54 -24.86
N PHE A 639 14.21 -1.70 -25.02
CA PHE A 639 13.58 -2.90 -25.61
C PHE A 639 13.32 -2.77 -27.11
N GLY A 640 13.64 -1.61 -27.69
CA GLY A 640 13.46 -1.33 -29.11
C GLY A 640 12.09 -0.80 -29.50
N ASN A 641 11.21 -0.48 -28.55
CA ASN A 641 9.95 0.21 -28.84
C ASN A 641 10.23 1.65 -29.23
N VAL A 642 9.54 2.12 -30.29
CA VAL A 642 9.73 3.47 -30.84
C VAL A 642 8.49 4.31 -30.60
N TYR A 643 8.66 5.43 -29.93
CA TYR A 643 7.63 6.43 -29.67
C TYR A 643 7.91 7.65 -30.54
N THR A 644 6.91 8.10 -31.30
CA THR A 644 7.12 9.15 -32.31
C THR A 644 6.12 10.28 -32.11
N GLU A 645 6.62 11.52 -32.18
CA GLU A 645 5.81 12.73 -32.34
C GLU A 645 6.23 13.46 -33.63
N ASN A 646 5.25 13.77 -34.50
CA ASN A 646 5.42 14.72 -35.59
C ASN A 646 4.97 16.08 -35.08
N MET A 647 5.93 16.89 -34.63
CA MET A 647 5.70 18.17 -34.02
C MET A 647 5.57 19.25 -35.09
N VAL A 648 4.34 19.69 -35.37
CA VAL A 648 4.06 20.83 -36.23
C VAL A 648 4.39 22.14 -35.48
N ARG A 649 5.16 22.99 -36.08
CA ARG A 649 5.60 24.27 -35.48
C ARG A 649 5.12 25.47 -36.27
N PRO A 650 4.79 26.59 -35.59
CA PRO A 650 4.87 26.84 -34.15
C PRO A 650 3.83 26.04 -33.36
N LYS A 651 4.26 25.30 -32.29
CA LYS A 651 3.39 24.57 -31.41
C LYS A 651 2.99 25.43 -30.21
N GLU A 652 1.73 25.84 -30.18
CA GLU A 652 1.20 26.63 -29.06
C GLU A 652 1.22 25.87 -27.75
N PHE A 653 1.49 26.55 -26.64
CA PHE A 653 1.44 25.98 -25.30
C PHE A 653 0.06 26.23 -24.66
N ARG A 654 -0.74 25.17 -24.51
CA ARG A 654 -2.09 25.26 -23.94
C ARG A 654 -2.28 24.15 -22.92
N LEU A 655 -2.78 24.49 -21.72
CA LEU A 655 -3.08 23.51 -20.68
C LEU A 655 -4.15 22.50 -21.08
N ASP A 656 -5.05 22.88 -21.97
CA ASP A 656 -6.13 22.00 -22.43
C ASP A 656 -5.60 20.77 -23.20
N ASP A 657 -4.41 20.88 -23.80
CA ASP A 657 -3.76 19.78 -24.52
C ASP A 657 -3.30 18.64 -23.57
N PHE A 658 -3.26 18.89 -22.26
CA PHE A 658 -2.83 17.94 -21.22
C PHE A 658 -3.98 17.39 -20.37
N LYS A 659 -5.22 17.79 -20.66
CA LYS A 659 -6.40 17.30 -19.93
C LYS A 659 -6.85 15.92 -20.42
N LYS A 660 -7.27 15.09 -19.45
CA LYS A 660 -7.86 13.77 -19.68
C LYS A 660 -9.12 13.56 -18.85
#